data_a7f4742077bd6cdec090fea85a792435
#
_entry.id   a7f4742077bd6cdec090fea85a792435
#
_cell.length_a   1.000
_cell.length_b   1.000
_cell.length_c   1.000
_cell.angle_alpha   90.00
_cell.angle_beta   90.00
_cell.angle_gamma   90.00
#
_symmetry.space_group_name_H-M   'P 1'
#
loop_
_entity.id
_entity.type
_entity.pdbx_description
1 polymer ?
#
loop_
_entity_poly.entity_id
_entity_poly.type
_entity_poly.pdbx_seq_one_letter_code
_entity_poly.pdbx_strand_id
1 'polypeptide(L)'
;MNAARATKTSIQRIDPTDWYVGMKNPSLQLMVSGPNIASITDVTTDYPGVKIDSVVRLDSPNYLFIYINVREAKAGTMTLNLSGPKTKLKTEYQLKKREMAGSERRGFDISDVLYLLMPDRFAQGMDHSKPIAGMNAYQEDRQKPSLRHGGDMEGIRQHLDYFQDLGVTALWFTPVLENNSPDTDNGYSTYHGYATTDYYRVDPRFGTNEDYRRLIDDCHQRGLKVVMDMIFNHCGFEHPWVKDMPSKDWFNLQSPPPVPPEGGMMAAAGGNLLPLRGEAGRGLFLQTSYKLTPVVDPYTSAIDLKETTEGWFVPSMPDLNQHNPHLMTYLIQNSKWWIETAGIDGIRMDTYPYAFREPMAQWMKELQEEYPNFNTVGETWVTEPAYTAAWQWAAPLSSPEGDTIVSAEKTIEAPSGAVGGASYLKTVMDFSFFDKLSQAKNEETDGWWQGMNRLYNSFVYDYLYPNPSSVLAFIENHDTDRFLGAGRDSLMLKQALALLLTVKRIPQLYYGTEIMMNGTKEVTDGNVRQDFPGGFPGDEHNAFTKEGRTKTEQQMFGWLSRLLHWRQGNEVITRGTMKQFIPYNGVYVIARQLDDRALDQPNHLVTRTVLTILNGTTKAATMPVERYAEVIGQTARAKDILTGRYYDLSKDLQLKPRQSLILEY
;
A
#
# COMPACT_ATOMS: atom_id res chain seq x y z
N MET A 1 30.48 4.75 -46.59
CA MET A 1 29.23 4.13 -46.12
C MET A 1 29.62 2.96 -45.22
N ASN A 2 29.63 3.17 -43.90
CA ASN A 2 29.80 2.06 -42.95
C ASN A 2 28.44 1.29 -42.91
N ALA A 3 28.42 0.09 -43.50
CA ALA A 3 27.31 -0.81 -43.31
C ALA A 3 27.20 -1.11 -41.80
N ALA A 4 26.17 -0.62 -41.15
CA ALA A 4 25.85 -0.98 -39.77
C ALA A 4 25.75 -2.50 -39.75
N ARG A 5 26.58 -3.16 -38.97
CA ARG A 5 26.59 -4.59 -38.76
C ARG A 5 25.19 -4.94 -38.22
N ALA A 6 24.39 -5.65 -39.02
CA ALA A 6 23.06 -6.05 -38.61
C ALA A 6 23.18 -6.76 -37.24
N THR A 7 22.54 -6.22 -36.22
CA THR A 7 22.57 -6.79 -34.87
C THR A 7 21.94 -8.18 -34.93
N LYS A 8 22.68 -9.20 -34.44
CA LYS A 8 22.23 -10.60 -34.47
C LYS A 8 21.01 -10.75 -33.56
N THR A 9 19.96 -11.37 -34.06
CA THR A 9 18.77 -11.72 -33.27
C THR A 9 19.17 -12.60 -32.07
N SER A 10 18.76 -12.21 -30.88
CA SER A 10 19.00 -12.99 -29.65
C SER A 10 17.91 -12.69 -28.61
N ILE A 11 17.70 -13.62 -27.72
CA ILE A 11 16.87 -13.42 -26.55
C ILE A 11 17.76 -12.81 -25.45
N GLN A 12 17.35 -11.67 -24.91
CA GLN A 12 18.00 -11.04 -23.78
C GLN A 12 17.24 -11.30 -22.47
N ARG A 13 15.90 -11.30 -22.54
CA ARG A 13 15.05 -11.47 -21.38
C ARG A 13 13.70 -12.05 -21.77
N ILE A 14 13.09 -12.75 -20.82
CA ILE A 14 11.70 -13.25 -20.87
C ILE A 14 11.03 -12.84 -19.56
N ASP A 15 9.88 -12.17 -19.65
CA ASP A 15 9.05 -11.82 -18.52
C ASP A 15 7.64 -12.44 -18.62
N PRO A 16 7.11 -13.03 -17.56
CA PRO A 16 7.78 -13.31 -16.28
C PRO A 16 8.98 -14.26 -16.45
N THR A 17 9.95 -14.20 -15.52
CA THR A 17 11.19 -14.98 -15.59
C THR A 17 10.96 -16.50 -15.47
N ASP A 18 9.88 -16.87 -14.84
CA ASP A 18 9.37 -18.22 -14.62
C ASP A 18 7.86 -18.13 -14.30
N TRP A 19 7.15 -19.26 -14.27
CA TRP A 19 5.73 -19.26 -13.96
C TRP A 19 5.30 -20.47 -13.15
N TYR A 20 4.07 -20.42 -12.60
CA TYR A 20 3.50 -21.45 -11.75
C TYR A 20 2.36 -22.17 -12.45
N VAL A 21 2.38 -23.51 -12.46
CA VAL A 21 1.29 -24.33 -12.99
C VAL A 21 0.11 -24.41 -12.02
N GLY A 22 -1.08 -24.67 -12.54
CA GLY A 22 -2.29 -24.82 -11.73
C GLY A 22 -2.98 -23.51 -11.36
N MET A 23 -2.68 -22.43 -12.08
CA MET A 23 -3.45 -21.18 -12.01
C MET A 23 -4.84 -21.38 -12.61
N LYS A 24 -5.86 -20.71 -12.08
CA LYS A 24 -7.23 -20.71 -12.63
C LYS A 24 -7.26 -20.16 -14.05
N ASN A 25 -6.57 -19.05 -14.30
CA ASN A 25 -6.33 -18.57 -15.65
C ASN A 25 -5.08 -19.29 -16.20
N PRO A 26 -5.24 -20.22 -17.15
CA PRO A 26 -4.13 -21.01 -17.70
C PRO A 26 -3.36 -20.28 -18.80
N SER A 27 -3.83 -19.11 -19.24
CA SER A 27 -3.16 -18.32 -20.27
C SER A 27 -1.96 -17.59 -19.65
N LEU A 28 -0.79 -17.79 -20.22
CA LEU A 28 0.45 -17.14 -19.83
C LEU A 28 1.00 -16.35 -21.02
N GLN A 29 1.20 -15.06 -20.83
CA GLN A 29 1.92 -14.21 -21.77
C GLN A 29 3.41 -14.23 -21.41
N LEU A 30 4.27 -14.53 -22.36
CA LEU A 30 5.71 -14.34 -22.27
C LEU A 30 6.10 -13.12 -23.11
N MET A 31 6.56 -12.06 -22.48
CA MET A 31 7.18 -10.93 -23.17
C MET A 31 8.67 -11.24 -23.35
N VAL A 32 9.05 -11.56 -24.58
CA VAL A 32 10.44 -11.83 -24.95
C VAL A 32 11.06 -10.57 -25.51
N SER A 33 12.15 -10.11 -24.94
CA SER A 33 12.90 -8.95 -25.41
C SER A 33 14.31 -9.29 -25.88
N GLY A 34 14.76 -8.57 -26.87
CA GLY A 34 16.10 -8.70 -27.44
C GLY A 34 16.19 -8.16 -28.86
N PRO A 35 17.39 -7.88 -29.39
CA PRO A 35 17.55 -7.26 -30.71
C PRO A 35 16.92 -8.09 -31.83
N ASN A 36 16.03 -7.45 -32.60
CA ASN A 36 15.31 -8.03 -33.75
C ASN A 36 14.49 -9.31 -33.43
N ILE A 37 14.08 -9.50 -32.19
CA ILE A 37 13.37 -10.72 -31.77
C ILE A 37 12.02 -10.88 -32.51
N ALA A 38 11.38 -9.79 -32.93
CA ALA A 38 10.17 -9.80 -33.73
C ALA A 38 10.34 -10.43 -35.13
N SER A 39 11.58 -10.70 -35.58
CA SER A 39 11.85 -11.44 -36.79
C SER A 39 11.55 -12.94 -36.67
N ILE A 40 11.29 -13.45 -35.51
CA ILE A 40 10.82 -14.81 -35.22
C ILE A 40 9.39 -14.93 -35.78
N THR A 41 9.13 -15.96 -36.59
CA THR A 41 7.83 -16.20 -37.22
C THR A 41 7.08 -17.37 -36.63
N ASP A 42 7.77 -18.29 -35.98
CA ASP A 42 7.17 -19.49 -35.42
C ASP A 42 7.83 -19.84 -34.07
N VAL A 43 7.00 -20.31 -33.14
CA VAL A 43 7.43 -20.76 -31.78
C VAL A 43 6.79 -22.10 -31.50
N THR A 44 7.60 -23.08 -31.13
CA THR A 44 7.14 -24.42 -30.81
C THR A 44 7.73 -24.95 -29.51
N THR A 45 7.01 -25.88 -28.92
CA THR A 45 7.48 -26.67 -27.77
C THR A 45 6.91 -28.07 -27.83
N ASP A 46 7.70 -29.04 -27.38
CA ASP A 46 7.27 -30.44 -27.23
C ASP A 46 6.89 -30.74 -25.77
N TYR A 47 6.83 -29.70 -24.91
CA TYR A 47 6.55 -29.89 -23.49
C TYR A 47 5.12 -30.37 -23.25
N PRO A 48 4.91 -31.51 -22.58
CA PRO A 48 3.56 -32.08 -22.40
C PRO A 48 2.62 -31.11 -21.63
N GLY A 49 1.41 -30.95 -22.19
CA GLY A 49 0.38 -30.11 -21.57
C GLY A 49 0.55 -28.61 -21.81
N VAL A 50 1.52 -28.20 -22.64
CA VAL A 50 1.68 -26.82 -23.09
C VAL A 50 1.23 -26.68 -24.55
N LYS A 51 0.48 -25.62 -24.85
CA LYS A 51 0.06 -25.26 -26.19
C LYS A 51 0.45 -23.81 -26.47
N ILE A 52 1.07 -23.54 -27.61
CA ILE A 52 1.25 -22.19 -28.14
C ILE A 52 -0.06 -21.72 -28.74
N ASP A 53 -0.66 -20.68 -28.18
CA ASP A 53 -1.93 -20.13 -28.65
C ASP A 53 -1.72 -19.05 -29.72
N SER A 54 -0.75 -18.14 -29.50
CA SER A 54 -0.41 -17.12 -30.50
C SER A 54 0.99 -16.54 -30.28
N VAL A 55 1.49 -15.90 -31.34
CA VAL A 55 2.76 -15.14 -31.34
C VAL A 55 2.46 -13.77 -31.92
N VAL A 56 2.55 -12.74 -31.09
CA VAL A 56 2.18 -11.35 -31.41
C VAL A 56 3.42 -10.48 -31.50
N ARG A 57 3.45 -9.64 -32.53
CA ARG A 57 4.48 -8.64 -32.79
C ARG A 57 3.80 -7.28 -32.75
N LEU A 58 4.42 -6.35 -32.06
CA LEU A 58 3.95 -4.98 -31.98
C LEU A 58 4.87 -4.05 -32.81
N ASP A 59 4.92 -2.78 -32.50
CA ASP A 59 5.64 -1.79 -33.29
C ASP A 59 7.18 -1.94 -33.20
N SER A 60 7.70 -2.31 -32.03
CA SER A 60 9.13 -2.48 -31.86
C SER A 60 9.63 -3.82 -32.42
N PRO A 61 10.73 -3.84 -33.16
CA PRO A 61 11.37 -5.08 -33.63
C PRO A 61 12.03 -5.88 -32.49
N ASN A 62 12.13 -5.32 -31.31
CA ASN A 62 12.89 -5.89 -30.19
C ASN A 62 12.00 -6.56 -29.13
N TYR A 63 10.69 -6.66 -29.37
CA TYR A 63 9.75 -7.36 -28.50
C TYR A 63 8.93 -8.39 -29.27
N LEU A 64 8.66 -9.51 -28.61
CA LEU A 64 7.82 -10.59 -29.11
C LEU A 64 6.96 -11.11 -27.97
N PHE A 65 5.65 -11.18 -28.15
CA PHE A 65 4.72 -11.69 -27.16
C PHE A 65 4.27 -13.09 -27.56
N ILE A 66 4.49 -14.07 -26.69
CA ILE A 66 4.12 -15.46 -26.89
C ILE A 66 3.04 -15.79 -25.88
N TYR A 67 1.86 -16.14 -26.35
CA TYR A 67 0.77 -16.61 -25.49
C TYR A 67 0.75 -18.13 -25.52
N ILE A 68 0.82 -18.71 -24.33
CA ILE A 68 0.80 -20.16 -24.14
C ILE A 68 -0.30 -20.55 -23.15
N ASN A 69 -0.88 -21.71 -23.38
CA ASN A 69 -1.81 -22.32 -22.44
C ASN A 69 -1.08 -23.43 -21.68
N VAL A 70 -1.10 -23.33 -20.35
CA VAL A 70 -0.41 -24.24 -19.43
C VAL A 70 -1.37 -25.06 -18.56
N ARG A 71 -2.64 -25.18 -18.96
CA ARG A 71 -3.70 -25.85 -18.17
C ARG A 71 -3.33 -27.25 -17.75
N GLU A 72 -2.82 -28.03 -18.69
CA GLU A 72 -2.47 -29.44 -18.49
C GLU A 72 -0.98 -29.65 -18.19
N ALA A 73 -0.21 -28.57 -18.10
CA ALA A 73 1.21 -28.64 -17.87
C ALA A 73 1.53 -29.05 -16.43
N LYS A 74 2.60 -29.83 -16.26
CA LYS A 74 3.21 -30.09 -14.95
C LYS A 74 4.41 -29.19 -14.74
N ALA A 75 4.86 -29.06 -13.51
CA ALA A 75 6.08 -28.33 -13.20
C ALA A 75 7.30 -29.02 -13.82
N GLY A 76 8.23 -28.23 -14.34
CA GLY A 76 9.45 -28.68 -14.98
C GLY A 76 10.04 -27.65 -15.93
N THR A 77 11.12 -27.98 -16.62
CA THR A 77 11.79 -27.10 -17.57
C THR A 77 11.23 -27.32 -18.98
N MET A 78 10.58 -26.29 -19.50
CA MET A 78 10.05 -26.27 -20.86
C MET A 78 11.10 -25.71 -21.82
N THR A 79 11.29 -26.36 -22.97
CA THR A 79 12.10 -25.83 -24.07
C THR A 79 11.18 -25.09 -25.06
N LEU A 80 11.53 -23.86 -25.39
CA LEU A 80 10.94 -23.10 -26.49
C LEU A 80 11.91 -23.05 -27.66
N ASN A 81 11.43 -23.46 -28.85
CA ASN A 81 12.17 -23.35 -30.10
C ASN A 81 11.55 -22.18 -30.90
N LEU A 82 12.35 -21.16 -31.15
CA LEU A 82 11.92 -19.96 -31.89
C LEU A 82 12.61 -19.95 -33.24
N SER A 83 11.83 -19.87 -34.32
CA SER A 83 12.35 -19.86 -35.68
C SER A 83 11.84 -18.68 -36.49
N GLY A 84 12.73 -18.15 -37.33
CA GLY A 84 12.46 -17.10 -38.30
C GLY A 84 13.23 -17.37 -39.60
N PRO A 85 13.06 -16.53 -40.64
CA PRO A 85 13.63 -16.79 -41.98
C PRO A 85 15.15 -17.00 -42.00
N LYS A 86 15.87 -16.39 -41.04
CA LYS A 86 17.34 -16.45 -40.95
C LYS A 86 17.85 -16.80 -39.58
N THR A 87 16.96 -17.17 -38.65
CA THR A 87 17.30 -17.31 -37.22
C THR A 87 16.61 -18.53 -36.65
N LYS A 88 17.36 -19.31 -35.88
CA LYS A 88 16.84 -20.34 -34.99
C LYS A 88 17.41 -20.12 -33.61
N LEU A 89 16.55 -19.99 -32.61
CA LEU A 89 16.90 -19.82 -31.23
C LEU A 89 16.23 -20.92 -30.41
N LYS A 90 16.88 -21.27 -29.31
CA LYS A 90 16.36 -22.20 -28.32
C LYS A 90 16.56 -21.60 -26.93
N THR A 91 15.55 -21.67 -26.08
CA THR A 91 15.64 -21.23 -24.70
C THR A 91 14.87 -22.18 -23.79
N GLU A 92 15.27 -22.22 -22.55
CA GLU A 92 14.57 -22.94 -21.49
C GLU A 92 13.71 -21.98 -20.70
N TYR A 93 12.56 -22.45 -20.25
CA TYR A 93 11.64 -21.68 -19.40
C TYR A 93 11.11 -22.59 -18.29
N GLN A 94 11.12 -22.08 -17.06
CA GLN A 94 10.78 -22.84 -15.87
C GLN A 94 9.30 -22.72 -15.54
N LEU A 95 8.61 -23.85 -15.51
CA LEU A 95 7.28 -23.97 -14.92
C LEU A 95 7.41 -24.56 -13.52
N LYS A 96 7.03 -23.80 -12.50
CA LYS A 96 7.17 -24.17 -11.08
C LYS A 96 5.88 -24.74 -10.53
N LYS A 97 6.00 -25.53 -9.46
CA LYS A 97 4.87 -25.94 -8.63
C LYS A 97 4.57 -24.84 -7.63
N ARG A 98 3.29 -24.55 -7.41
CA ARG A 98 2.84 -23.66 -6.35
C ARG A 98 3.11 -24.28 -4.97
N GLU A 99 3.45 -23.47 -4.00
CA GLU A 99 3.67 -23.91 -2.61
C GLU A 99 2.33 -24.24 -1.92
N MET A 100 1.29 -23.44 -2.21
CA MET A 100 -0.06 -23.63 -1.68
C MET A 100 -1.12 -23.25 -2.71
N ALA A 101 -2.37 -23.67 -2.48
CA ALA A 101 -3.49 -23.25 -3.32
C ALA A 101 -3.80 -21.76 -3.12
N GLY A 102 -4.31 -21.10 -4.17
CA GLY A 102 -4.66 -19.68 -4.09
C GLY A 102 -5.68 -19.35 -3.01
N SER A 103 -6.62 -20.28 -2.73
CA SER A 103 -7.61 -20.14 -1.65
C SER A 103 -7.02 -20.24 -0.24
N GLU A 104 -5.81 -20.76 -0.10
CA GLU A 104 -5.12 -20.87 1.20
C GLU A 104 -4.31 -19.61 1.53
N ARG A 105 -3.99 -18.78 0.53
CA ARG A 105 -3.30 -17.50 0.74
C ARG A 105 -4.24 -16.51 1.40
N ARG A 106 -3.84 -16.05 2.57
CA ARG A 106 -4.62 -15.11 3.39
C ARG A 106 -3.96 -13.75 3.42
N GLY A 107 -4.75 -12.71 3.18
CA GLY A 107 -4.31 -11.33 3.27
C GLY A 107 -4.43 -10.75 4.69
N PHE A 108 -4.16 -9.45 4.77
CA PHE A 108 -4.39 -8.66 5.98
C PHE A 108 -5.87 -8.25 6.09
N ASP A 109 -6.34 -8.01 7.31
CA ASP A 109 -7.70 -7.57 7.58
C ASP A 109 -7.78 -6.69 8.85
N ILE A 110 -8.98 -6.46 9.38
CA ILE A 110 -9.18 -5.65 10.59
C ILE A 110 -8.51 -6.24 11.84
N SER A 111 -8.12 -7.51 11.84
CA SER A 111 -7.37 -8.10 12.94
C SER A 111 -5.90 -7.67 12.97
N ASP A 112 -5.40 -7.20 11.83
CA ASP A 112 -4.02 -6.78 11.68
C ASP A 112 -3.79 -5.33 12.08
N VAL A 113 -2.53 -5.01 12.32
CA VAL A 113 -1.98 -3.66 12.42
C VAL A 113 -0.80 -3.59 11.47
N LEU A 114 -0.91 -2.79 10.41
CA LEU A 114 0.13 -2.61 9.43
C LEU A 114 1.17 -1.60 9.94
N TYR A 115 2.44 -1.96 9.80
CA TYR A 115 3.56 -1.06 10.11
C TYR A 115 4.27 -0.70 8.81
N LEU A 116 4.03 0.53 8.35
CA LEU A 116 4.68 1.09 7.16
C LEU A 116 6.09 1.53 7.51
N LEU A 117 7.06 1.05 6.74
CA LEU A 117 8.45 1.50 6.83
C LEU A 117 9.07 1.70 5.45
N MET A 118 10.12 2.52 5.41
CA MET A 118 10.94 2.76 4.24
C MET A 118 12.25 1.98 4.37
N PRO A 119 12.52 0.98 3.50
CA PRO A 119 13.76 0.19 3.59
C PRO A 119 15.02 1.04 3.65
N ASP A 120 15.13 2.04 2.77
CA ASP A 120 16.28 2.96 2.72
C ASP A 120 16.56 3.71 4.03
N ARG A 121 15.55 3.86 4.90
CA ARG A 121 15.60 4.70 6.12
C ARG A 121 15.52 3.93 7.43
N PHE A 122 15.34 2.61 7.36
CA PHE A 122 15.07 1.83 8.55
C PHE A 122 16.32 1.26 9.19
N ALA A 123 17.06 0.42 8.48
CA ALA A 123 18.30 -0.16 8.99
C ALA A 123 19.18 -0.69 7.86
N GLN A 124 20.50 -0.58 8.03
CA GLN A 124 21.52 -1.12 7.14
C GLN A 124 22.08 -2.41 7.71
N GLY A 125 22.06 -3.48 6.92
CA GLY A 125 22.63 -4.78 7.26
C GLY A 125 23.65 -5.30 6.25
N MET A 126 23.66 -4.74 5.04
CA MET A 126 24.59 -5.11 3.96
C MET A 126 25.82 -4.19 3.92
N ASP A 127 26.87 -4.66 3.28
CA ASP A 127 28.07 -3.84 2.99
C ASP A 127 27.83 -3.01 1.71
N HIS A 128 27.64 -1.71 1.87
CA HIS A 128 27.45 -0.72 0.80
C HIS A 128 28.78 -0.05 0.35
N SER A 129 29.91 -0.53 0.81
CA SER A 129 31.22 0.09 0.50
C SER A 129 31.62 0.00 -0.97
N LYS A 130 30.94 -0.81 -1.79
CA LYS A 130 31.24 -1.05 -3.19
C LYS A 130 30.06 -0.69 -4.09
N PRO A 131 30.29 -0.01 -5.23
CA PRO A 131 29.27 0.21 -6.23
C PRO A 131 28.66 -1.10 -6.72
N ILE A 132 27.34 -1.11 -6.90
CA ILE A 132 26.62 -2.27 -7.41
C ILE A 132 26.70 -2.26 -8.94
N ALA A 133 27.19 -3.34 -9.52
CA ALA A 133 27.35 -3.47 -10.96
C ALA A 133 25.98 -3.36 -11.68
N GLY A 134 25.95 -2.56 -12.76
CA GLY A 134 24.75 -2.37 -13.59
C GLY A 134 23.78 -1.29 -13.07
N MET A 135 24.05 -0.70 -11.90
CA MET A 135 23.27 0.43 -11.41
C MET A 135 23.84 1.76 -11.92
N ASN A 136 22.96 2.72 -12.19
CA ASN A 136 23.33 4.09 -12.46
C ASN A 136 24.04 4.71 -11.26
N ALA A 137 24.79 5.81 -11.50
CA ALA A 137 25.48 6.52 -10.43
C ALA A 137 24.47 7.04 -9.40
N TYR A 138 24.75 6.77 -8.13
CA TYR A 138 23.98 7.23 -6.99
C TYR A 138 24.92 7.55 -5.82
N GLN A 139 24.40 8.36 -4.88
CA GLN A 139 25.11 8.71 -3.64
C GLN A 139 24.31 8.22 -2.43
N GLU A 140 25.03 7.74 -1.45
CA GLU A 140 24.50 7.51 -0.11
C GLU A 140 25.08 8.57 0.82
N ASP A 141 24.21 9.44 1.34
CA ASP A 141 24.61 10.54 2.22
C ASP A 141 23.48 10.87 3.20
N ARG A 142 23.56 10.31 4.39
CA ARG A 142 22.57 10.49 5.47
C ARG A 142 22.44 11.95 5.95
N GLN A 143 23.36 12.83 5.60
CA GLN A 143 23.26 14.27 5.90
C GLN A 143 22.34 15.00 4.91
N LYS A 144 21.97 14.37 3.80
CA LYS A 144 21.14 14.94 2.76
C LYS A 144 19.80 14.21 2.67
N PRO A 145 18.71 14.80 3.19
CA PRO A 145 17.40 14.14 3.29
C PRO A 145 16.83 13.58 1.99
N SER A 146 17.28 14.10 0.83
CA SER A 146 16.80 13.72 -0.51
C SER A 146 17.68 12.69 -1.21
N LEU A 147 18.77 12.26 -0.61
CA LEU A 147 19.62 11.18 -1.12
C LEU A 147 19.28 9.83 -0.46
N ARG A 148 19.90 8.76 -0.96
CA ARG A 148 19.80 7.44 -0.32
C ARG A 148 20.60 7.42 0.98
N HIS A 149 20.11 6.66 1.96
CA HIS A 149 20.75 6.50 3.26
C HIS A 149 21.32 5.09 3.47
N GLY A 150 20.97 4.14 2.60
CA GLY A 150 21.59 2.82 2.56
C GLY A 150 20.97 1.79 3.50
N GLY A 151 19.74 1.97 3.95
CA GLY A 151 18.99 0.90 4.58
C GLY A 151 18.60 -0.19 3.59
N ASP A 152 18.46 -1.44 4.05
CA ASP A 152 18.29 -2.63 3.21
C ASP A 152 17.46 -3.74 3.89
N MET A 153 17.18 -4.82 3.14
CA MET A 153 16.37 -5.94 3.64
C MET A 153 17.06 -6.72 4.75
N GLU A 154 18.37 -6.83 4.71
CA GLU A 154 19.11 -7.53 5.76
C GLU A 154 19.07 -6.75 7.08
N GLY A 155 19.16 -5.41 7.01
CA GLY A 155 18.97 -4.55 8.17
C GLY A 155 17.58 -4.70 8.78
N ILE A 156 16.53 -4.75 7.97
CA ILE A 156 15.16 -5.01 8.44
C ILE A 156 15.08 -6.40 9.09
N ARG A 157 15.65 -7.42 8.44
CA ARG A 157 15.62 -8.81 8.90
C ARG A 157 16.28 -8.99 10.27
N GLN A 158 17.36 -8.26 10.53
CA GLN A 158 18.07 -8.28 11.83
C GLN A 158 17.23 -7.66 12.97
N HIS A 159 16.18 -6.92 12.65
CA HIS A 159 15.34 -6.24 13.63
C HIS A 159 13.90 -6.77 13.70
N LEU A 160 13.62 -7.98 13.20
CA LEU A 160 12.26 -8.54 13.18
C LEU A 160 11.67 -8.72 14.59
N ASP A 161 12.50 -9.00 15.59
CA ASP A 161 12.05 -9.17 16.98
C ASP A 161 11.52 -7.83 17.56
N TYR A 162 11.99 -6.69 17.06
CA TYR A 162 11.47 -5.37 17.43
C TYR A 162 9.97 -5.23 17.12
N PHE A 163 9.53 -5.73 15.97
CA PHE A 163 8.13 -5.68 15.57
C PHE A 163 7.26 -6.60 16.42
N GLN A 164 7.77 -7.75 16.82
CA GLN A 164 7.09 -8.64 17.76
C GLN A 164 6.97 -7.98 19.15
N ASP A 165 8.04 -7.37 19.66
CA ASP A 165 8.04 -6.64 20.93
C ASP A 165 7.06 -5.45 20.91
N LEU A 166 6.92 -4.79 19.78
CA LEU A 166 5.95 -3.73 19.59
C LEU A 166 4.51 -4.26 19.55
N GLY A 167 4.28 -5.39 18.87
CA GLY A 167 2.99 -6.03 18.74
C GLY A 167 2.24 -5.70 17.45
N VAL A 168 2.93 -5.28 16.38
CA VAL A 168 2.35 -5.19 15.03
C VAL A 168 2.25 -6.56 14.39
N THR A 169 1.40 -6.73 13.38
CA THR A 169 1.11 -8.04 12.78
C THR A 169 1.37 -8.08 11.28
N ALA A 170 1.62 -6.95 10.65
CA ALA A 170 1.95 -6.88 9.24
C ALA A 170 2.96 -5.76 8.96
N LEU A 171 3.93 -6.02 8.09
CA LEU A 171 4.89 -5.03 7.62
C LEU A 171 4.52 -4.60 6.21
N TRP A 172 4.48 -3.31 5.96
CA TRP A 172 4.33 -2.72 4.64
C TRP A 172 5.60 -1.93 4.32
N PHE A 173 6.33 -2.35 3.30
CA PHE A 173 7.51 -1.66 2.79
C PHE A 173 7.12 -0.71 1.67
N THR A 174 7.67 0.53 1.65
CA THR A 174 7.65 1.32 0.41
C THR A 174 8.30 0.52 -0.71
N PRO A 175 8.07 0.83 -2.01
CA PRO A 175 8.41 -0.07 -3.10
C PRO A 175 9.85 -0.59 -3.05
N VAL A 176 9.99 -1.90 -3.17
CA VAL A 176 11.27 -2.63 -3.10
C VAL A 176 11.81 -3.01 -4.48
N LEU A 177 11.03 -2.78 -5.55
CA LEU A 177 11.43 -3.08 -6.91
C LEU A 177 12.55 -2.17 -7.40
N GLU A 178 13.33 -2.64 -8.38
CA GLU A 178 14.43 -1.89 -8.94
C GLU A 178 14.00 -0.48 -9.36
N ASN A 179 14.79 0.50 -8.95
CA ASN A 179 14.54 1.92 -9.15
C ASN A 179 15.85 2.60 -9.54
N ASN A 180 16.33 2.23 -10.74
CA ASN A 180 17.67 2.52 -11.23
C ASN A 180 17.78 3.87 -11.96
N SER A 181 17.19 4.93 -11.38
CA SER A 181 17.38 6.29 -11.87
C SER A 181 18.68 6.88 -11.30
N PRO A 182 19.45 7.64 -12.10
CA PRO A 182 20.60 8.38 -11.59
C PRO A 182 20.13 9.49 -10.65
N ASP A 183 20.99 9.86 -9.71
CA ASP A 183 20.75 11.05 -8.92
C ASP A 183 20.73 12.30 -9.81
N THR A 184 19.90 13.27 -9.45
CA THR A 184 19.84 14.55 -10.15
C THR A 184 21.02 15.46 -9.76
N ASP A 185 21.38 16.40 -10.61
CA ASP A 185 22.42 17.41 -10.32
C ASP A 185 22.11 18.24 -9.06
N ASN A 186 20.83 18.33 -8.68
CA ASN A 186 20.38 19.02 -7.47
C ASN A 186 20.45 18.16 -6.21
N GLY A 187 21.04 16.95 -6.28
CA GLY A 187 21.18 16.04 -5.14
C GLY A 187 19.86 15.42 -4.67
N TYR A 188 19.02 15.02 -5.62
CA TYR A 188 17.80 14.25 -5.36
C TYR A 188 17.94 12.85 -5.95
N SER A 189 17.62 11.82 -5.18
CA SER A 189 17.59 10.44 -5.62
C SER A 189 16.18 9.84 -5.47
N THR A 190 15.93 8.76 -6.20
CA THR A 190 14.65 8.03 -6.14
C THR A 190 14.62 7.00 -5.00
N TYR A 191 15.18 7.35 -3.83
CA TYR A 191 15.27 6.48 -2.65
C TYR A 191 13.93 5.92 -2.17
N HIS A 192 12.83 6.60 -2.53
CA HIS A 192 11.46 6.25 -2.13
C HIS A 192 10.91 5.00 -2.83
N GLY A 193 11.49 4.59 -3.98
CA GLY A 193 11.11 3.38 -4.71
C GLY A 193 10.00 3.53 -5.76
N TYR A 194 9.35 4.70 -5.87
CA TYR A 194 8.16 4.87 -6.74
C TYR A 194 8.45 5.09 -8.23
N ALA A 195 9.69 4.99 -8.69
CA ALA A 195 10.06 5.10 -10.10
C ALA A 195 10.65 3.77 -10.63
N THR A 196 9.85 2.73 -10.65
CA THR A 196 10.23 1.35 -10.97
C THR A 196 10.86 1.24 -12.36
N THR A 197 12.04 0.60 -12.44
CA THR A 197 12.76 0.33 -13.69
C THR A 197 12.81 -1.15 -14.07
N ASP A 198 12.44 -2.05 -13.15
CA ASP A 198 12.26 -3.48 -13.40
C ASP A 198 11.19 -4.05 -12.47
N TYR A 199 10.09 -4.58 -13.04
CA TYR A 199 8.96 -5.10 -12.29
C TYR A 199 9.17 -6.51 -11.73
N TYR A 200 10.19 -7.25 -12.17
CA TYR A 200 10.49 -8.63 -11.73
C TYR A 200 11.77 -8.75 -10.91
N ARG A 201 12.34 -7.61 -10.53
CA ARG A 201 13.59 -7.56 -9.79
C ARG A 201 13.50 -6.62 -8.59
N VAL A 202 13.95 -7.10 -7.43
CA VAL A 202 14.22 -6.26 -6.26
C VAL A 202 15.39 -5.32 -6.57
N ASP A 203 15.34 -4.11 -6.05
CA ASP A 203 16.45 -3.16 -6.16
C ASP A 203 17.71 -3.75 -5.52
N PRO A 204 18.80 -3.91 -6.27
CA PRO A 204 20.01 -4.53 -5.75
C PRO A 204 20.64 -3.81 -4.55
N ARG A 205 20.26 -2.56 -4.30
CA ARG A 205 20.66 -1.81 -3.10
C ARG A 205 19.94 -2.29 -1.85
N PHE A 206 18.76 -2.90 -2.01
CA PHE A 206 18.02 -3.51 -0.91
C PHE A 206 18.31 -5.00 -0.74
N GLY A 207 18.83 -5.67 -1.80
CA GLY A 207 19.08 -7.10 -1.84
C GLY A 207 18.63 -7.75 -3.15
N THR A 208 18.45 -9.05 -3.13
CA THR A 208 17.98 -9.86 -4.26
C THR A 208 16.53 -10.29 -4.08
N ASN A 209 15.92 -10.87 -5.12
CA ASN A 209 14.59 -11.50 -5.00
C ASN A 209 14.58 -12.60 -3.93
N GLU A 210 15.68 -13.34 -3.80
CA GLU A 210 15.82 -14.39 -2.77
C GLU A 210 15.98 -13.81 -1.36
N ASP A 211 16.66 -12.67 -1.21
CA ASP A 211 16.74 -11.97 0.07
C ASP A 211 15.37 -11.45 0.51
N TYR A 212 14.56 -10.96 -0.44
CA TYR A 212 13.18 -10.54 -0.16
C TYR A 212 12.32 -11.73 0.27
N ARG A 213 12.38 -12.84 -0.46
CA ARG A 213 11.69 -14.07 -0.07
C ARG A 213 12.10 -14.51 1.32
N ARG A 214 13.43 -14.59 1.61
CA ARG A 214 13.94 -14.95 2.93
C ARG A 214 13.45 -14.04 4.05
N LEU A 215 13.40 -12.72 3.79
CA LEU A 215 12.83 -11.75 4.74
C LEU A 215 11.36 -12.08 5.03
N ILE A 216 10.57 -12.40 4.00
CA ILE A 216 9.16 -12.76 4.15
C ILE A 216 8.99 -14.07 4.92
N ASP A 217 9.78 -15.10 4.60
CA ASP A 217 9.77 -16.38 5.31
C ASP A 217 10.09 -16.17 6.81
N ASP A 218 11.08 -15.32 7.14
CA ASP A 218 11.44 -14.97 8.52
C ASP A 218 10.33 -14.14 9.22
N CYS A 219 9.61 -13.30 8.48
CA CYS A 219 8.40 -12.61 8.97
C CYS A 219 7.31 -13.63 9.31
N HIS A 220 7.01 -14.55 8.40
CA HIS A 220 5.96 -15.58 8.60
C HIS A 220 6.27 -16.48 9.79
N GLN A 221 7.52 -16.88 10.01
CA GLN A 221 7.93 -17.65 11.20
C GLN A 221 7.65 -16.92 12.51
N ARG A 222 7.54 -15.59 12.47
CA ARG A 222 7.21 -14.73 13.61
C ARG A 222 5.74 -14.30 13.65
N GLY A 223 4.91 -14.83 12.74
CA GLY A 223 3.50 -14.46 12.63
C GLY A 223 3.26 -13.07 12.04
N LEU A 224 4.25 -12.49 11.37
CA LEU A 224 4.15 -11.21 10.69
C LEU A 224 3.79 -11.43 9.22
N LYS A 225 2.78 -10.73 8.73
CA LYS A 225 2.43 -10.65 7.31
C LYS A 225 3.28 -9.60 6.60
N VAL A 226 3.37 -9.69 5.27
CA VAL A 226 4.09 -8.71 4.45
C VAL A 226 3.19 -8.17 3.34
N VAL A 227 3.10 -6.85 3.25
CA VAL A 227 2.37 -6.11 2.22
C VAL A 227 3.38 -5.46 1.28
N MET A 228 3.28 -5.77 0.00
CA MET A 228 4.12 -5.20 -1.06
C MET A 228 3.47 -3.96 -1.66
N ASP A 229 4.25 -2.90 -1.82
CA ASP A 229 3.83 -1.69 -2.54
C ASP A 229 4.10 -1.87 -4.03
N MET A 230 3.08 -1.67 -4.87
CA MET A 230 3.15 -1.80 -6.33
C MET A 230 2.65 -0.53 -7.02
N ILE A 231 3.24 -0.22 -8.17
CA ILE A 231 2.93 0.97 -8.96
C ILE A 231 2.54 0.53 -10.37
N PHE A 232 1.25 0.69 -10.74
CA PHE A 232 0.75 0.35 -12.08
C PHE A 232 0.37 1.57 -12.92
N ASN A 233 0.32 2.74 -12.29
CA ASN A 233 0.04 3.98 -12.99
C ASN A 233 1.20 4.42 -13.88
N HIS A 234 2.42 4.31 -13.41
CA HIS A 234 3.63 4.80 -14.10
C HIS A 234 4.83 3.88 -13.86
N CYS A 235 5.89 4.10 -14.62
CA CYS A 235 7.20 3.51 -14.35
C CYS A 235 8.26 4.62 -14.19
N GLY A 236 9.50 4.25 -13.88
CA GLY A 236 10.63 5.18 -13.89
C GLY A 236 11.07 5.51 -15.32
N PHE A 237 11.58 6.74 -15.53
CA PHE A 237 12.04 7.20 -16.84
C PHE A 237 13.21 6.37 -17.40
N GLU A 238 13.99 5.73 -16.56
CA GLU A 238 15.09 4.84 -17.00
C GLU A 238 14.62 3.39 -17.29
N HIS A 239 13.32 3.12 -17.18
CA HIS A 239 12.78 1.81 -17.59
C HIS A 239 13.12 1.56 -19.07
N PRO A 240 13.53 0.32 -19.46
CA PRO A 240 13.88 0.01 -20.85
C PRO A 240 12.81 0.36 -21.88
N TRP A 241 11.53 0.30 -21.50
CA TRP A 241 10.39 0.67 -22.35
C TRP A 241 10.41 2.13 -22.80
N VAL A 242 11.00 3.03 -22.02
CA VAL A 242 11.09 4.46 -22.37
C VAL A 242 12.06 4.67 -23.55
N LYS A 243 13.10 3.83 -23.63
CA LYS A 243 14.09 3.87 -24.72
C LYS A 243 13.61 3.14 -25.98
N ASP A 244 12.79 2.09 -25.79
CA ASP A 244 12.29 1.24 -26.86
C ASP A 244 10.90 0.70 -26.44
N MET A 245 9.83 1.42 -26.81
CA MET A 245 8.46 1.02 -26.49
C MET A 245 8.05 -0.24 -27.25
N PRO A 246 7.46 -1.25 -26.59
CA PRO A 246 6.91 -2.42 -27.29
C PRO A 246 5.87 -2.05 -28.36
N SER A 247 4.99 -1.08 -28.06
CA SER A 247 4.04 -0.48 -29.00
C SER A 247 3.92 1.04 -28.76
N LYS A 248 3.43 1.77 -29.76
CA LYS A 248 3.27 3.24 -29.70
C LYS A 248 2.27 3.71 -28.66
N ASP A 249 1.37 2.85 -28.25
CA ASP A 249 0.35 3.07 -27.23
C ASP A 249 0.72 2.47 -25.86
N TRP A 250 2.03 2.20 -25.61
CA TRP A 250 2.50 1.66 -24.33
C TRP A 250 2.43 2.68 -23.20
N PHE A 251 2.64 3.94 -23.52
CA PHE A 251 2.50 5.09 -22.63
C PHE A 251 1.39 6.02 -23.11
N ASN A 252 0.79 6.77 -22.21
CA ASN A 252 -0.10 7.87 -22.54
C ASN A 252 0.73 9.08 -22.98
N LEU A 253 0.74 9.32 -24.29
CA LEU A 253 1.46 10.41 -24.94
C LEU A 253 0.48 11.37 -25.59
N GLN A 254 0.78 12.68 -25.56
CA GLN A 254 -0.08 13.72 -26.10
C GLN A 254 0.59 14.48 -27.24
N SER A 255 -0.19 14.90 -28.23
CA SER A 255 0.24 15.78 -29.32
C SER A 255 -0.94 16.68 -29.74
N PRO A 256 -0.83 18.00 -29.78
CA PRO A 256 0.28 18.84 -29.35
C PRO A 256 0.45 18.88 -27.82
N PRO A 257 1.57 19.44 -27.29
CA PRO A 257 1.75 19.51 -25.85
C PRO A 257 0.70 20.42 -25.23
N PRO A 258 0.06 20.01 -24.11
CA PRO A 258 -0.64 20.96 -23.30
C PRO A 258 0.35 21.97 -22.73
N VAL A 259 -0.09 23.20 -22.53
CA VAL A 259 0.67 24.18 -21.77
C VAL A 259 0.65 23.75 -20.31
N PRO A 260 1.80 23.51 -19.66
CA PRO A 260 1.82 23.17 -18.24
C PRO A 260 1.05 24.23 -17.44
N PRO A 261 0.20 23.85 -16.47
CA PRO A 261 -0.45 24.84 -15.63
C PRO A 261 0.61 25.67 -14.90
N GLU A 262 0.47 27.01 -14.94
CA GLU A 262 1.33 27.91 -14.20
C GLU A 262 1.27 27.55 -12.72
N GLY A 263 2.41 27.17 -12.12
CA GLY A 263 2.52 26.87 -10.71
C GLY A 263 2.32 25.40 -10.30
N GLY A 264 2.30 24.44 -11.21
CA GLY A 264 2.26 23.01 -10.88
C GLY A 264 3.48 22.55 -10.07
N MET A 265 3.38 21.37 -9.41
CA MET A 265 4.46 20.79 -8.57
C MET A 265 5.83 20.71 -9.23
N MET A 266 5.95 20.87 -10.55
CA MET A 266 7.23 21.01 -11.26
C MET A 266 8.00 22.27 -10.85
N ALA A 267 7.31 23.34 -10.46
CA ALA A 267 7.96 24.53 -9.89
C ALA A 267 8.52 24.25 -8.48
N ALA A 268 7.84 23.40 -7.71
CA ALA A 268 8.29 22.99 -6.39
C ALA A 268 9.42 21.93 -6.44
N ALA A 269 9.50 21.13 -7.51
CA ALA A 269 10.55 20.11 -7.71
C ALA A 269 11.84 20.65 -8.37
N GLY A 270 12.02 21.97 -8.45
CA GLY A 270 13.25 22.57 -8.92
C GLY A 270 13.43 22.71 -10.44
N GLY A 271 12.35 22.59 -11.22
CA GLY A 271 12.22 23.23 -12.54
C GLY A 271 13.13 22.82 -13.68
N ASN A 272 13.89 21.75 -13.59
CA ASN A 272 14.65 21.24 -14.74
C ASN A 272 13.80 20.19 -15.48
N LEU A 273 13.15 20.62 -16.56
CA LEU A 273 12.66 19.72 -17.60
C LEU A 273 13.86 18.93 -18.13
N LEU A 274 14.07 17.73 -17.64
CA LEU A 274 14.99 16.79 -18.26
C LEU A 274 14.48 16.56 -19.69
N PRO A 275 15.32 16.75 -20.73
CA PRO A 275 14.88 16.45 -22.08
C PRO A 275 14.47 14.99 -22.14
N LEU A 276 13.20 14.74 -22.47
CA LEU A 276 12.70 13.40 -22.71
C LEU A 276 13.57 12.72 -23.75
N ARG A 277 14.14 11.56 -23.40
CA ARG A 277 15.01 10.77 -24.29
C ARG A 277 14.31 9.45 -24.63
N GLY A 278 14.62 8.88 -25.79
CA GLY A 278 14.02 7.63 -26.27
C GLY A 278 12.70 7.83 -27.00
N GLU A 279 11.97 6.74 -27.26
CA GLU A 279 10.70 6.77 -28.03
C GLU A 279 9.60 7.52 -27.27
N ALA A 280 9.48 7.33 -25.97
CA ALA A 280 8.55 8.07 -25.11
C ALA A 280 8.89 9.57 -25.05
N GLY A 281 10.18 9.94 -25.22
CA GLY A 281 10.62 11.33 -25.26
C GLY A 281 10.39 12.05 -26.58
N ARG A 282 9.99 11.34 -27.63
CA ARG A 282 9.60 11.96 -28.92
C ARG A 282 8.14 12.39 -28.93
N GLY A 283 7.32 11.85 -28.03
CA GLY A 283 5.97 12.32 -27.75
C GLY A 283 6.00 13.54 -26.84
N LEU A 284 4.86 14.15 -26.74
CA LEU A 284 4.61 15.25 -25.81
C LEU A 284 3.86 14.66 -24.64
N PHE A 285 4.25 15.00 -23.41
CA PHE A 285 3.53 14.54 -22.25
C PHE A 285 2.56 15.60 -21.73
N LEU A 286 1.42 15.13 -21.22
CA LEU A 286 0.49 15.89 -20.41
C LEU A 286 0.82 15.63 -18.95
N GLN A 287 1.09 16.65 -18.16
CA GLN A 287 1.20 16.46 -16.71
C GLN A 287 -0.19 16.31 -16.09
N THR A 288 -0.33 15.41 -15.13
CA THR A 288 -1.59 15.29 -14.40
C THR A 288 -1.96 16.57 -13.66
N SER A 289 -3.25 16.86 -13.60
CA SER A 289 -3.77 17.98 -12.79
C SER A 289 -3.68 17.74 -11.28
N TYR A 290 -3.33 16.54 -10.84
CA TYR A 290 -3.38 16.06 -9.45
C TYR A 290 -4.78 16.16 -8.81
N LYS A 291 -5.84 16.37 -9.62
CA LYS A 291 -7.22 16.37 -9.18
C LYS A 291 -7.84 15.01 -9.46
N LEU A 292 -8.14 14.25 -8.41
CA LEU A 292 -8.70 12.90 -8.54
C LEU A 292 -10.22 12.88 -8.66
N THR A 293 -10.87 13.99 -8.31
CA THR A 293 -12.34 14.11 -8.35
C THR A 293 -12.95 13.92 -9.75
N PRO A 294 -12.29 14.30 -10.88
CA PRO A 294 -12.83 14.07 -12.22
C PRO A 294 -13.24 12.62 -12.49
N VAL A 295 -12.57 11.64 -11.88
CA VAL A 295 -12.84 10.20 -12.11
C VAL A 295 -14.22 9.76 -11.59
N VAL A 296 -14.79 10.50 -10.63
CA VAL A 296 -16.11 10.19 -10.03
C VAL A 296 -17.13 11.32 -10.20
N ASP A 297 -16.71 12.46 -10.75
CA ASP A 297 -17.58 13.61 -10.98
C ASP A 297 -18.51 13.36 -12.18
N PRO A 298 -19.85 13.32 -12.01
CA PRO A 298 -20.79 13.11 -13.11
C PRO A 298 -20.83 14.28 -14.12
N TYR A 299 -20.23 15.42 -13.79
CA TYR A 299 -20.20 16.63 -14.62
C TYR A 299 -18.80 16.92 -15.16
N THR A 300 -17.85 16.01 -14.98
CA THR A 300 -16.46 16.22 -15.39
C THR A 300 -16.37 16.52 -16.88
N SER A 301 -15.46 17.41 -17.25
CA SER A 301 -15.12 17.63 -18.65
C SER A 301 -14.22 16.50 -19.17
N ALA A 302 -14.25 16.23 -20.47
CA ALA A 302 -13.39 15.25 -21.09
C ALA A 302 -11.90 15.62 -20.95
N ILE A 303 -11.56 16.91 -20.93
CA ILE A 303 -10.17 17.35 -20.76
C ILE A 303 -9.67 17.09 -19.34
N ASP A 304 -10.48 17.43 -18.31
CA ASP A 304 -10.08 17.22 -16.91
C ASP A 304 -9.94 15.73 -16.59
N LEU A 305 -10.85 14.88 -17.08
CA LEU A 305 -10.76 13.44 -16.94
C LEU A 305 -9.47 12.91 -17.58
N LYS A 306 -9.19 13.35 -18.81
CA LYS A 306 -7.97 12.97 -19.53
C LYS A 306 -6.70 13.42 -18.81
N GLU A 307 -6.67 14.64 -18.29
CA GLU A 307 -5.52 15.12 -17.49
C GLU A 307 -5.30 14.30 -16.23
N THR A 308 -6.38 13.78 -15.63
CA THR A 308 -6.27 12.92 -14.46
C THR A 308 -5.74 11.53 -14.80
N THR A 309 -6.27 10.87 -15.85
CA THR A 309 -6.06 9.45 -16.14
C THR A 309 -4.97 9.14 -17.17
N GLU A 310 -4.55 10.14 -17.95
CA GLU A 310 -3.50 10.02 -18.96
C GLU A 310 -2.33 10.97 -18.70
N GLY A 311 -2.41 11.78 -17.64
CA GLY A 311 -1.37 12.75 -17.30
C GLY A 311 -0.22 12.09 -16.53
N TRP A 312 1.01 12.35 -16.93
CA TRP A 312 2.19 11.90 -16.23
C TRP A 312 2.27 12.53 -14.82
N PHE A 313 2.59 11.73 -13.84
CA PHE A 313 2.69 12.22 -12.45
C PHE A 313 3.78 13.30 -12.33
N VAL A 314 4.97 13.01 -12.84
CA VAL A 314 6.07 13.95 -13.05
C VAL A 314 6.83 13.54 -14.31
N PRO A 315 7.70 14.40 -14.90
CA PRO A 315 8.45 14.06 -16.12
C PRO A 315 9.32 12.80 -16.01
N SER A 316 9.76 12.46 -14.81
CA SER A 316 10.56 11.26 -14.53
C SER A 316 9.73 10.00 -14.32
N MET A 317 8.39 10.09 -14.39
CA MET A 317 7.45 8.98 -14.16
C MET A 317 6.45 8.90 -15.33
N PRO A 318 6.87 8.30 -16.46
CA PRO A 318 6.01 8.08 -17.63
C PRO A 318 4.76 7.30 -17.29
N ASP A 319 3.61 7.83 -17.70
CA ASP A 319 2.30 7.25 -17.44
C ASP A 319 2.03 6.06 -18.37
N LEU A 320 1.70 4.91 -17.79
CA LEU A 320 1.44 3.66 -18.49
C LEU A 320 0.00 3.61 -19.01
N ASN A 321 -0.17 3.16 -20.23
CA ASN A 321 -1.50 2.97 -20.80
C ASN A 321 -2.06 1.59 -20.48
N GLN A 322 -2.78 1.46 -19.36
CA GLN A 322 -3.37 0.18 -18.92
C GLN A 322 -4.47 -0.34 -19.88
N HIS A 323 -4.96 0.46 -20.82
CA HIS A 323 -5.84 -0.02 -21.90
C HIS A 323 -5.10 -0.88 -22.93
N ASN A 324 -3.76 -0.81 -23.00
CA ASN A 324 -3.01 -1.75 -23.81
C ASN A 324 -3.09 -3.16 -23.21
N PRO A 325 -3.69 -4.15 -23.91
CA PRO A 325 -3.97 -5.46 -23.33
C PRO A 325 -2.71 -6.27 -23.00
N HIS A 326 -1.62 -6.04 -23.72
CA HIS A 326 -0.36 -6.72 -23.47
C HIS A 326 0.33 -6.17 -22.22
N LEU A 327 0.29 -4.87 -22.04
CA LEU A 327 0.79 -4.22 -20.81
C LEU A 327 -0.05 -4.64 -19.61
N MET A 328 -1.38 -4.59 -19.72
CA MET A 328 -2.24 -4.96 -18.59
C MET A 328 -2.07 -6.43 -18.19
N THR A 329 -1.93 -7.33 -19.16
CA THR A 329 -1.60 -8.74 -18.89
C THR A 329 -0.25 -8.88 -18.16
N TYR A 330 0.76 -8.13 -18.60
CA TYR A 330 2.07 -8.11 -17.93
C TYR A 330 1.96 -7.69 -16.46
N LEU A 331 1.22 -6.62 -16.17
CA LEU A 331 1.03 -6.11 -14.80
C LEU A 331 0.21 -7.08 -13.92
N ILE A 332 -0.83 -7.70 -14.46
CA ILE A 332 -1.61 -8.74 -13.76
C ILE A 332 -0.72 -9.94 -13.42
N GLN A 333 0.05 -10.41 -14.39
CA GLN A 333 0.98 -11.53 -14.19
C GLN A 333 2.08 -11.17 -13.19
N ASN A 334 2.56 -9.94 -13.20
CA ASN A 334 3.54 -9.45 -12.23
C ASN A 334 3.04 -9.59 -10.78
N SER A 335 1.79 -9.18 -10.50
CA SER A 335 1.22 -9.36 -9.16
C SER A 335 1.14 -10.84 -8.75
N LYS A 336 0.63 -11.69 -9.65
CA LYS A 336 0.52 -13.14 -9.40
C LYS A 336 1.89 -13.77 -9.17
N TRP A 337 2.89 -13.33 -9.93
CA TRP A 337 4.26 -13.83 -9.81
C TRP A 337 4.88 -13.49 -8.45
N TRP A 338 4.71 -12.26 -7.97
CA TRP A 338 5.20 -11.86 -6.64
C TRP A 338 4.48 -12.59 -5.51
N ILE A 339 3.17 -12.79 -5.62
CA ILE A 339 2.41 -13.58 -4.63
C ILE A 339 2.95 -15.01 -4.54
N GLU A 340 3.25 -15.64 -5.68
CA GLU A 340 3.75 -17.02 -5.70
C GLU A 340 5.25 -17.12 -5.37
N THR A 341 6.07 -16.18 -5.86
CA THR A 341 7.53 -16.22 -5.73
C THR A 341 8.00 -15.81 -4.34
N ALA A 342 7.45 -14.75 -3.81
CA ALA A 342 7.88 -14.18 -2.53
C ALA A 342 6.95 -14.55 -1.37
N GLY A 343 5.71 -14.94 -1.64
CA GLY A 343 4.75 -15.30 -0.58
C GLY A 343 4.14 -14.09 0.13
N ILE A 344 4.04 -12.92 -0.54
CA ILE A 344 3.43 -11.72 0.05
C ILE A 344 1.98 -11.96 0.47
N ASP A 345 1.53 -11.25 1.52
CA ASP A 345 0.19 -11.39 2.11
C ASP A 345 -0.76 -10.26 1.72
N GLY A 346 -0.27 -9.26 1.02
CA GLY A 346 -1.09 -8.15 0.55
C GLY A 346 -0.37 -7.28 -0.45
N ILE A 347 -1.14 -6.47 -1.15
CA ILE A 347 -0.64 -5.43 -2.06
C ILE A 347 -1.22 -4.09 -1.64
N ARG A 348 -0.37 -3.08 -1.51
CA ARG A 348 -0.78 -1.68 -1.57
C ARG A 348 -0.53 -1.20 -2.99
N MET A 349 -1.57 -0.70 -3.65
CA MET A 349 -1.45 -0.15 -4.99
C MET A 349 -1.38 1.37 -4.92
N ASP A 350 -0.23 1.87 -5.33
CA ASP A 350 0.10 3.29 -5.41
C ASP A 350 -0.79 4.01 -6.42
N THR A 351 -1.11 5.28 -6.14
CA THR A 351 -1.81 6.18 -7.07
C THR A 351 -3.03 5.54 -7.77
N TYR A 352 -3.78 4.68 -7.07
CA TYR A 352 -4.83 3.82 -7.64
C TYR A 352 -5.84 4.56 -8.54
N PRO A 353 -6.34 5.77 -8.18
CA PRO A 353 -7.32 6.48 -8.99
C PRO A 353 -6.77 7.19 -10.24
N TYR A 354 -5.47 7.28 -10.41
CA TYR A 354 -4.88 7.87 -11.61
C TYR A 354 -4.88 6.89 -12.79
N ALA A 355 -4.75 5.59 -12.52
CA ALA A 355 -4.86 4.55 -13.54
C ALA A 355 -6.30 4.38 -14.05
N PHE A 356 -6.45 3.87 -15.26
CA PHE A 356 -7.78 3.61 -15.83
C PHE A 356 -8.57 2.58 -15.01
N ARG A 357 -9.81 2.94 -14.66
CA ARG A 357 -10.62 2.19 -13.72
C ARG A 357 -10.96 0.77 -14.19
N GLU A 358 -11.32 0.62 -15.46
CA GLU A 358 -11.73 -0.67 -16.03
C GLU A 358 -10.59 -1.69 -16.07
N PRO A 359 -9.37 -1.37 -16.55
CA PRO A 359 -8.24 -2.28 -16.48
C PRO A 359 -7.85 -2.63 -15.04
N MET A 360 -7.91 -1.66 -14.11
CA MET A 360 -7.63 -1.91 -12.71
C MET A 360 -8.69 -2.80 -12.05
N ALA A 361 -9.96 -2.68 -12.46
CA ALA A 361 -11.03 -3.58 -12.03
C ALA A 361 -10.81 -5.00 -12.56
N GLN A 362 -10.32 -5.16 -13.81
CA GLN A 362 -9.92 -6.45 -14.34
C GLN A 362 -8.79 -7.08 -13.52
N TRP A 363 -7.75 -6.31 -13.21
CA TRP A 363 -6.66 -6.77 -12.34
C TRP A 363 -7.19 -7.30 -11.00
N MET A 364 -8.03 -6.51 -10.32
CA MET A 364 -8.61 -6.90 -9.05
C MET A 364 -9.49 -8.16 -9.16
N LYS A 365 -10.33 -8.25 -10.22
CA LYS A 365 -11.15 -9.42 -10.47
C LYS A 365 -10.30 -10.68 -10.63
N GLU A 366 -9.27 -10.62 -11.48
CA GLU A 366 -8.38 -11.76 -11.69
C GLU A 366 -7.60 -12.18 -10.43
N LEU A 367 -7.20 -11.21 -9.60
CA LEU A 367 -6.57 -11.52 -8.31
C LEU A 367 -7.56 -12.19 -7.35
N GLN A 368 -8.79 -11.68 -7.24
CA GLN A 368 -9.80 -12.26 -6.35
C GLN A 368 -10.26 -13.65 -6.79
N GLU A 369 -10.37 -13.89 -8.12
CA GLU A 369 -10.67 -15.20 -8.66
C GLU A 369 -9.58 -16.21 -8.30
N GLU A 370 -8.31 -15.82 -8.39
CA GLU A 370 -7.18 -16.71 -8.06
C GLU A 370 -6.95 -16.82 -6.55
N TYR A 371 -7.04 -15.69 -5.83
CA TYR A 371 -6.71 -15.57 -4.40
C TYR A 371 -7.87 -14.93 -3.62
N PRO A 372 -8.98 -15.65 -3.37
CA PRO A 372 -10.21 -15.07 -2.80
C PRO A 372 -10.02 -14.46 -1.41
N ASN A 373 -9.07 -14.99 -0.62
CA ASN A 373 -8.78 -14.54 0.74
C ASN A 373 -7.61 -13.53 0.82
N PHE A 374 -6.98 -13.20 -0.30
CA PHE A 374 -5.93 -12.19 -0.39
C PHE A 374 -6.53 -10.78 -0.30
N ASN A 375 -5.80 -9.82 0.26
CA ASN A 375 -6.26 -8.44 0.33
C ASN A 375 -5.37 -7.47 -0.44
N THR A 376 -6.01 -6.42 -0.93
CA THR A 376 -5.37 -5.34 -1.69
C THR A 376 -5.94 -4.02 -1.22
N VAL A 377 -5.10 -3.07 -0.89
CA VAL A 377 -5.48 -1.71 -0.55
C VAL A 377 -5.05 -0.74 -1.66
N GLY A 378 -5.97 0.10 -2.12
CA GLY A 378 -5.67 1.17 -3.07
C GLY A 378 -5.46 2.49 -2.34
N GLU A 379 -4.43 3.22 -2.76
CA GLU A 379 -4.27 4.60 -2.32
C GLU A 379 -5.31 5.48 -3.02
N THR A 380 -6.23 6.03 -2.23
CA THR A 380 -7.33 6.87 -2.69
C THR A 380 -7.23 8.24 -2.02
N TRP A 381 -6.21 9.01 -2.38
CA TRP A 381 -5.87 10.25 -1.69
C TRP A 381 -6.83 11.40 -2.00
N VAL A 382 -8.01 11.32 -1.42
CA VAL A 382 -8.97 12.44 -1.34
C VAL A 382 -9.55 12.47 0.07
N THR A 383 -9.74 13.65 0.63
CA THR A 383 -10.23 13.83 2.01
C THR A 383 -11.74 13.71 2.15
N GLU A 384 -12.46 13.41 1.07
CA GLU A 384 -13.91 13.26 1.05
C GLU A 384 -14.33 11.79 1.13
N PRO A 385 -15.07 11.35 2.17
CA PRO A 385 -15.46 9.95 2.34
C PRO A 385 -16.25 9.37 1.16
N ALA A 386 -17.08 10.17 0.51
CA ALA A 386 -17.86 9.72 -0.64
C ALA A 386 -16.99 9.30 -1.82
N TYR A 387 -15.90 10.02 -2.05
CA TYR A 387 -14.91 9.68 -3.08
C TYR A 387 -14.21 8.34 -2.75
N THR A 388 -13.71 8.22 -1.55
CA THR A 388 -12.99 7.00 -1.11
C THR A 388 -13.91 5.78 -1.16
N ALA A 389 -15.15 5.91 -0.69
CA ALA A 389 -16.15 4.84 -0.72
C ALA A 389 -16.50 4.38 -2.15
N ALA A 390 -16.50 5.29 -3.13
CA ALA A 390 -16.79 4.96 -4.53
C ALA A 390 -15.80 3.95 -5.13
N TRP A 391 -14.60 3.82 -4.58
CA TRP A 391 -13.60 2.83 -5.01
C TRP A 391 -13.80 1.45 -4.38
N GLN A 392 -14.47 1.35 -3.23
CA GLN A 392 -14.78 0.09 -2.58
C GLN A 392 -16.05 -0.58 -3.15
N TRP A 393 -16.81 0.08 -4.03
CA TRP A 393 -18.09 -0.40 -4.51
C TRP A 393 -17.99 -1.65 -5.39
N ALA A 394 -19.01 -2.52 -5.22
CA ALA A 394 -19.31 -3.71 -6.01
C ALA A 394 -18.28 -4.85 -5.97
N ALA A 395 -17.46 -4.95 -4.91
CA ALA A 395 -16.82 -6.22 -4.63
C ALA A 395 -17.84 -7.16 -3.96
N PRO A 396 -18.12 -8.35 -4.49
CA PRO A 396 -18.87 -9.34 -3.74
C PRO A 396 -18.06 -9.75 -2.53
N LEU A 397 -18.60 -9.47 -1.33
CA LEU A 397 -17.98 -9.85 -0.08
C LEU A 397 -18.25 -11.33 0.15
N SER A 398 -17.24 -12.19 0.05
CA SER A 398 -17.28 -13.50 0.68
C SER A 398 -16.81 -13.34 2.13
N SER A 399 -17.66 -13.71 3.10
CA SER A 399 -17.20 -13.87 4.46
C SER A 399 -16.24 -15.06 4.56
N PRO A 400 -15.30 -15.08 5.50
CA PRO A 400 -14.46 -16.26 5.76
C PRO A 400 -15.27 -17.52 6.15
N GLU A 401 -16.53 -17.38 6.50
CA GLU A 401 -17.45 -18.43 6.95
C GLU A 401 -18.42 -18.93 5.86
N GLY A 402 -18.23 -18.47 4.60
CA GLY A 402 -19.05 -18.95 3.47
C GLY A 402 -20.47 -18.36 3.44
N ASP A 403 -20.86 -17.54 4.39
CA ASP A 403 -22.10 -16.79 4.33
C ASP A 403 -21.89 -15.58 3.40
N THR A 404 -22.54 -15.63 2.26
CA THR A 404 -22.65 -14.48 1.36
C THR A 404 -23.40 -13.40 2.12
N ILE A 405 -22.69 -12.41 2.66
CA ILE A 405 -23.33 -11.18 3.10
C ILE A 405 -23.77 -10.44 1.84
N VAL A 406 -24.81 -10.94 1.23
CA VAL A 406 -25.49 -10.27 0.13
C VAL A 406 -26.37 -9.19 0.75
N SER A 407 -25.83 -8.00 0.91
CA SER A 407 -26.67 -6.83 0.68
C SER A 407 -26.71 -6.51 -0.82
N ALA A 408 -26.86 -7.54 -1.64
CA ALA A 408 -26.96 -7.43 -3.09
C ALA A 408 -28.23 -6.71 -3.58
N GLU A 409 -29.08 -6.27 -2.68
CA GLU A 409 -30.31 -5.52 -3.01
C GLU A 409 -30.19 -3.99 -2.90
N LYS A 410 -29.01 -3.46 -2.58
CA LYS A 410 -28.68 -2.05 -2.80
C LYS A 410 -27.51 -1.93 -3.74
N THR A 411 -27.64 -2.39 -4.98
CA THR A 411 -27.01 -1.71 -6.09
C THR A 411 -27.61 -0.32 -6.15
N ILE A 412 -27.00 0.64 -5.47
CA ILE A 412 -27.11 2.02 -5.89
C ILE A 412 -26.46 1.99 -7.26
N GLU A 413 -27.28 2.01 -8.32
CA GLU A 413 -26.80 2.22 -9.66
C GLU A 413 -25.90 3.43 -9.59
N ALA A 414 -24.65 3.29 -10.03
CA ALA A 414 -23.77 4.43 -10.18
C ALA A 414 -24.55 5.47 -10.98
N PRO A 415 -24.55 6.75 -10.57
CA PRO A 415 -25.27 7.78 -11.32
C PRO A 415 -24.92 7.62 -12.79
N SER A 416 -25.93 7.59 -13.66
CA SER A 416 -25.75 7.44 -15.11
C SER A 416 -24.83 8.55 -15.60
N GLY A 417 -23.60 8.21 -15.96
CA GLY A 417 -22.55 9.19 -16.32
C GLY A 417 -21.30 9.14 -15.43
N ALA A 418 -21.36 8.60 -14.21
CA ALA A 418 -20.13 8.22 -13.53
C ALA A 418 -19.43 7.15 -14.38
N VAL A 419 -18.14 7.31 -14.63
CA VAL A 419 -17.27 6.26 -15.22
C VAL A 419 -17.25 5.11 -14.21
N GLY A 420 -18.32 4.31 -14.20
CA GLY A 420 -18.68 3.44 -13.09
C GLY A 420 -18.83 2.00 -13.54
N GLY A 421 -17.76 1.23 -13.46
CA GLY A 421 -17.80 -0.20 -13.33
C GLY A 421 -17.47 -0.61 -11.88
N ALA A 422 -17.72 -1.89 -11.54
CA ALA A 422 -17.24 -2.45 -10.28
C ALA A 422 -15.71 -2.27 -10.19
N SER A 423 -15.19 -1.75 -9.08
CA SER A 423 -13.74 -1.61 -8.89
C SER A 423 -13.10 -2.88 -8.33
N TYR A 424 -13.90 -3.76 -7.72
CA TYR A 424 -13.48 -4.96 -6.98
C TYR A 424 -12.44 -4.72 -5.87
N LEU A 425 -12.08 -3.46 -5.59
CA LEU A 425 -11.10 -3.12 -4.56
C LEU A 425 -11.69 -3.38 -3.17
N LYS A 426 -11.04 -4.24 -2.39
CA LYS A 426 -11.54 -4.64 -1.06
C LYS A 426 -11.27 -3.56 -0.02
N THR A 427 -10.08 -2.95 -0.05
CA THR A 427 -9.63 -2.00 0.96
C THR A 427 -9.21 -0.69 0.31
N VAL A 428 -9.56 0.41 0.94
CA VAL A 428 -9.23 1.79 0.55
C VAL A 428 -8.55 2.52 1.70
N MET A 429 -7.67 3.50 1.40
CA MET A 429 -7.00 4.31 2.40
C MET A 429 -7.86 5.49 2.84
N ASP A 430 -8.01 5.68 4.17
CA ASP A 430 -8.87 6.73 4.77
C ASP A 430 -8.11 8.04 4.99
N PHE A 431 -7.85 8.76 3.91
CA PHE A 431 -7.30 10.12 3.99
C PHE A 431 -8.24 11.12 4.64
N SER A 432 -9.56 10.85 4.65
CA SER A 432 -10.54 11.68 5.34
C SER A 432 -10.35 11.63 6.87
N PHE A 433 -10.11 10.44 7.43
CA PHE A 433 -9.83 10.28 8.86
C PHE A 433 -8.54 11.01 9.24
N PHE A 434 -7.46 10.82 8.45
CA PHE A 434 -6.19 11.52 8.64
C PHE A 434 -6.37 13.05 8.66
N ASP A 435 -7.05 13.59 7.65
CA ASP A 435 -7.30 15.04 7.52
C ASP A 435 -8.07 15.59 8.72
N LYS A 436 -9.19 14.94 9.08
CA LYS A 436 -10.03 15.36 10.21
C LYS A 436 -9.30 15.28 11.55
N LEU A 437 -8.48 14.25 11.73
CA LEU A 437 -7.66 14.10 12.94
C LEU A 437 -6.57 15.18 13.01
N SER A 438 -5.92 15.48 11.89
CA SER A 438 -4.90 16.52 11.78
C SER A 438 -5.44 17.92 12.07
N GLN A 439 -6.68 18.19 11.67
CA GLN A 439 -7.36 19.45 12.00
C GLN A 439 -7.80 19.48 13.47
N ALA A 440 -8.43 18.40 13.95
CA ALA A 440 -8.96 18.29 15.31
C ALA A 440 -7.93 18.52 16.41
N LYS A 441 -6.67 18.10 16.17
CA LYS A 441 -5.58 18.26 17.16
C LYS A 441 -5.25 19.72 17.50
N ASN A 442 -5.55 20.64 16.57
CA ASN A 442 -5.24 22.06 16.69
C ASN A 442 -6.50 22.91 17.03
N GLU A 443 -7.65 22.27 17.25
CA GLU A 443 -8.92 22.96 17.48
C GLU A 443 -9.39 22.83 18.93
N GLU A 444 -10.09 23.86 19.42
CA GLU A 444 -10.88 23.75 20.63
C GLU A 444 -12.16 22.91 20.37
N THR A 445 -12.68 22.26 21.39
CA THR A 445 -13.71 21.23 21.25
C THR A 445 -15.15 21.76 21.31
N ASP A 446 -15.36 23.04 21.38
CA ASP A 446 -16.68 23.65 21.66
C ASP A 446 -17.51 23.99 20.43
N GLY A 447 -16.93 23.88 19.22
CA GLY A 447 -17.62 24.16 17.98
C GLY A 447 -18.41 22.96 17.44
N TRP A 448 -19.44 23.21 16.62
CA TRP A 448 -20.28 22.16 16.03
C TRP A 448 -19.51 21.16 15.14
N TRP A 449 -18.41 21.60 14.53
CA TRP A 449 -17.62 20.84 13.55
C TRP A 449 -16.14 20.75 13.94
N GLN A 450 -15.78 21.19 15.13
CA GLN A 450 -14.40 21.35 15.56
C GLN A 450 -13.99 20.34 16.65
N GLY A 451 -12.70 20.09 16.78
CA GLY A 451 -12.14 19.24 17.79
C GLY A 451 -12.72 17.82 17.78
N MET A 452 -13.22 17.33 18.91
CA MET A 452 -13.81 15.99 19.01
C MET A 452 -15.05 15.80 18.14
N ASN A 453 -15.82 16.85 17.85
CA ASN A 453 -16.95 16.76 16.92
C ASN A 453 -16.51 16.46 15.49
N ARG A 454 -15.32 16.91 15.10
CA ARG A 454 -14.72 16.57 13.80
C ARG A 454 -14.44 15.08 13.70
N LEU A 455 -13.90 14.48 14.76
CA LEU A 455 -13.62 13.02 14.83
C LEU A 455 -14.92 12.21 14.84
N TYR A 456 -15.93 12.65 15.59
CA TYR A 456 -17.26 12.03 15.55
C TYR A 456 -17.80 12.01 14.11
N ASN A 457 -17.71 13.12 13.39
CA ASN A 457 -18.18 13.27 12.01
C ASN A 457 -17.39 12.41 11.00
N SER A 458 -16.17 11.94 11.32
CA SER A 458 -15.41 11.04 10.44
C SER A 458 -16.16 9.74 10.17
N PHE A 459 -16.84 9.20 11.19
CA PHE A 459 -17.52 7.90 11.11
C PHE A 459 -19.01 8.00 10.72
N VAL A 460 -19.57 9.20 10.67
CA VAL A 460 -20.97 9.40 10.25
C VAL A 460 -21.18 8.91 8.82
N TYR A 461 -20.16 8.99 7.98
CA TYR A 461 -20.20 8.59 6.57
C TYR A 461 -19.91 7.10 6.33
N ASP A 462 -19.78 6.30 7.38
CA ASP A 462 -19.52 4.84 7.24
C ASP A 462 -20.64 4.12 6.48
N TYR A 463 -21.85 4.70 6.40
CA TYR A 463 -22.94 4.16 5.58
C TYR A 463 -22.66 4.19 4.07
N LEU A 464 -21.66 4.95 3.62
CA LEU A 464 -21.23 5.01 2.22
C LEU A 464 -20.35 3.81 1.84
N TYR A 465 -19.64 3.24 2.80
CA TYR A 465 -18.72 2.13 2.55
C TYR A 465 -19.47 0.79 2.55
N PRO A 466 -19.34 -0.02 1.50
CA PRO A 466 -19.84 -1.41 1.52
C PRO A 466 -19.30 -2.21 2.69
N ASN A 467 -18.04 -2.01 3.05
CA ASN A 467 -17.41 -2.65 4.21
C ASN A 467 -16.50 -1.68 4.99
N PRO A 468 -17.03 -0.98 6.01
CA PRO A 468 -16.22 -0.10 6.85
C PRO A 468 -15.07 -0.80 7.58
N SER A 469 -15.14 -2.13 7.78
CA SER A 469 -14.05 -2.92 8.39
C SER A 469 -12.86 -3.11 7.46
N SER A 470 -13.02 -2.89 6.16
CA SER A 470 -11.98 -2.93 5.14
C SER A 470 -11.56 -1.54 4.69
N VAL A 471 -11.49 -0.59 5.61
CA VAL A 471 -10.96 0.75 5.38
C VAL A 471 -9.68 0.89 6.20
N LEU A 472 -8.56 1.19 5.55
CA LEU A 472 -7.26 1.35 6.19
C LEU A 472 -7.10 2.79 6.65
N ALA A 473 -7.04 2.98 7.98
CA ALA A 473 -6.89 4.28 8.59
C ALA A 473 -5.48 4.48 9.17
N PHE A 474 -5.03 5.70 9.19
CA PHE A 474 -3.73 6.10 9.68
C PHE A 474 -3.76 7.52 10.28
N ILE A 475 -2.77 7.83 11.11
CA ILE A 475 -2.60 9.17 11.68
C ILE A 475 -1.47 9.94 11.01
N GLU A 476 -0.57 9.25 10.35
CA GLU A 476 0.56 9.74 9.58
C GLU A 476 1.06 8.65 8.63
N ASN A 477 1.73 9.03 7.55
CA ASN A 477 2.42 8.14 6.65
C ASN A 477 3.66 8.83 6.02
N HIS A 478 4.30 8.18 5.04
CA HIS A 478 5.51 8.70 4.39
C HIS A 478 5.26 9.92 3.47
N ASP A 479 3.98 10.23 3.17
CA ASP A 479 3.57 11.33 2.29
C ASP A 479 2.91 12.49 3.03
N THR A 480 2.71 12.34 4.35
CA THR A 480 2.07 13.36 5.18
C THR A 480 3.03 13.89 6.23
N ASP A 481 2.66 14.99 6.88
CA ASP A 481 3.34 15.41 8.09
C ASP A 481 3.29 14.31 9.14
N ARG A 482 4.34 14.22 9.97
CA ARG A 482 4.26 13.44 11.21
C ARG A 482 3.14 14.01 12.08
N PHE A 483 2.40 13.16 12.78
CA PHE A 483 1.27 13.60 13.62
C PHE A 483 1.69 14.66 14.66
N LEU A 484 2.87 14.51 15.23
CA LEU A 484 3.42 15.46 16.18
C LEU A 484 3.85 16.79 15.53
N GLY A 485 4.03 16.83 14.20
CA GLY A 485 4.56 18.00 13.50
C GLY A 485 5.94 18.39 14.06
N ALA A 486 6.12 19.65 14.44
CA ALA A 486 7.31 20.13 15.14
C ALA A 486 7.25 19.92 16.67
N GLY A 487 6.10 19.45 17.20
CA GLY A 487 5.86 19.28 18.63
C GLY A 487 6.26 17.92 19.19
N ARG A 488 5.94 17.70 20.48
CA ARG A 488 6.16 16.42 21.17
C ARG A 488 5.05 16.11 22.21
N ASP A 489 3.79 16.46 21.92
CA ASP A 489 2.67 16.17 22.82
C ASP A 489 2.29 14.69 22.81
N SER A 490 2.85 13.94 23.75
CA SER A 490 2.61 12.51 23.91
C SER A 490 1.16 12.16 24.29
N LEU A 491 0.44 13.07 24.96
CA LEU A 491 -0.97 12.82 25.35
C LEU A 491 -1.87 12.88 24.12
N MET A 492 -1.62 13.83 23.22
CA MET A 492 -2.35 13.98 21.99
C MET A 492 -2.10 12.80 21.05
N LEU A 493 -0.83 12.35 20.94
CA LEU A 493 -0.49 11.15 20.18
C LEU A 493 -1.20 9.90 20.75
N LYS A 494 -1.24 9.74 22.07
CA LYS A 494 -1.97 8.63 22.71
C LYS A 494 -3.46 8.67 22.45
N GLN A 495 -4.09 9.85 22.39
CA GLN A 495 -5.51 9.96 22.01
C GLN A 495 -5.76 9.50 20.57
N ALA A 496 -4.92 9.95 19.64
CA ALA A 496 -5.01 9.56 18.24
C ALA A 496 -4.83 8.05 18.05
N LEU A 497 -3.84 7.46 18.72
CA LEU A 497 -3.58 6.02 18.66
C LEU A 497 -4.66 5.19 19.38
N ALA A 498 -5.18 5.67 20.52
CA ALA A 498 -6.31 5.01 21.19
C ALA A 498 -7.54 4.96 20.29
N LEU A 499 -7.83 6.05 19.58
CA LEU A 499 -8.91 6.10 18.59
C LEU A 499 -8.64 5.15 17.43
N LEU A 500 -7.50 5.30 16.75
CA LEU A 500 -7.11 4.49 15.59
C LEU A 500 -7.22 2.99 15.86
N LEU A 501 -6.76 2.54 17.03
CA LEU A 501 -6.65 1.12 17.36
C LEU A 501 -7.95 0.50 17.92
N THR A 502 -8.99 1.31 18.18
CA THR A 502 -10.27 0.82 18.73
C THR A 502 -11.47 1.01 17.82
N VAL A 503 -11.38 1.86 16.80
CA VAL A 503 -12.45 2.06 15.80
C VAL A 503 -12.54 0.89 14.82
N LYS A 504 -13.60 0.87 14.01
CA LYS A 504 -13.86 -0.17 13.00
C LYS A 504 -13.06 0.13 11.72
N ARG A 505 -11.73 0.01 11.80
CA ARG A 505 -10.77 0.25 10.72
C ARG A 505 -9.62 -0.74 10.79
N ILE A 506 -8.93 -0.96 9.66
CA ILE A 506 -7.60 -1.59 9.63
C ILE A 506 -6.58 -0.49 9.98
N PRO A 507 -5.89 -0.57 11.12
CA PRO A 507 -4.96 0.48 11.50
C PRO A 507 -3.60 0.34 10.80
N GLN A 508 -3.04 1.48 10.35
CA GLN A 508 -1.68 1.57 9.87
C GLN A 508 -0.89 2.52 10.77
N LEU A 509 0.27 2.07 11.21
CA LEU A 509 1.30 2.86 11.89
C LEU A 509 2.42 3.18 10.90
N TYR A 510 3.09 4.30 11.10
CA TYR A 510 4.29 4.67 10.35
C TYR A 510 5.52 4.50 11.24
N TYR A 511 6.64 3.99 10.70
CA TYR A 511 7.83 3.73 11.50
C TYR A 511 8.26 4.95 12.30
N GLY A 512 8.60 4.72 13.55
CA GLY A 512 9.01 5.77 14.49
C GLY A 512 7.87 6.50 15.21
N THR A 513 6.58 6.22 14.89
CA THR A 513 5.44 6.72 15.68
C THR A 513 5.55 6.29 17.15
N GLU A 514 5.97 5.06 17.38
CA GLU A 514 6.12 4.43 18.69
C GLU A 514 7.24 5.01 19.56
N ILE A 515 8.16 5.73 18.95
CA ILE A 515 9.26 6.46 19.62
C ILE A 515 9.12 7.98 19.47
N MET A 516 7.95 8.44 19.01
CA MET A 516 7.61 9.85 18.89
C MET A 516 8.50 10.63 17.91
N MET A 517 8.88 10.02 16.78
CA MET A 517 9.50 10.76 15.68
C MET A 517 8.56 11.86 15.19
N ASN A 518 9.14 13.00 14.87
CA ASN A 518 8.41 14.20 14.44
C ASN A 518 9.01 14.76 13.14
N GLY A 519 8.31 15.67 12.49
CA GLY A 519 8.74 16.32 11.26
C GLY A 519 7.58 16.90 10.48
N THR A 520 7.87 17.83 9.59
CA THR A 520 6.90 18.46 8.68
C THR A 520 7.43 18.48 7.25
N LYS A 521 6.54 18.38 6.28
CA LYS A 521 6.87 18.48 4.86
C LYS A 521 7.22 19.91 4.41
N GLU A 522 6.90 20.92 5.22
CA GLU A 522 7.32 22.31 4.95
C GLU A 522 8.83 22.45 4.78
N VAL A 523 9.61 21.59 5.44
CA VAL A 523 11.07 21.57 5.30
C VAL A 523 11.45 20.80 4.03
N THR A 524 11.20 19.51 3.97
CA THR A 524 11.34 18.61 2.80
C THR A 524 10.60 17.31 3.10
N ASP A 525 10.33 16.48 2.07
CA ASP A 525 9.85 15.11 2.26
C ASP A 525 10.79 14.29 3.15
N GLY A 526 12.10 14.48 3.03
CA GLY A 526 13.09 13.81 3.87
C GLY A 526 12.96 14.14 5.36
N ASN A 527 12.37 15.27 5.73
CA ASN A 527 12.14 15.63 7.13
C ASN A 527 11.08 14.74 7.81
N VAL A 528 10.13 14.21 7.07
CA VAL A 528 9.15 13.22 7.56
C VAL A 528 9.61 11.78 7.34
N ARG A 529 10.71 11.58 6.59
CA ARG A 529 11.31 10.29 6.19
C ARG A 529 12.72 10.13 6.79
N GLN A 530 12.89 10.53 8.05
CA GLN A 530 14.17 10.47 8.76
C GLN A 530 14.58 9.01 9.02
N ASP A 531 15.88 8.79 9.25
CA ASP A 531 16.40 7.48 9.65
C ASP A 531 15.81 7.02 10.97
N PHE A 532 15.55 5.71 11.08
CA PHE A 532 15.22 5.12 12.37
C PHE A 532 16.48 5.07 13.25
N PRO A 533 16.42 5.62 14.48
CA PRO A 533 17.61 5.73 15.32
C PRO A 533 18.17 4.37 15.73
N GLY A 534 19.43 4.14 15.46
CA GLY A 534 20.13 2.89 15.74
C GLY A 534 20.14 1.91 14.56
N GLY A 535 19.56 2.29 13.41
CA GLY A 535 19.52 1.47 12.22
C GLY A 535 20.81 1.47 11.40
N PHE A 536 21.72 2.39 11.65
CA PHE A 536 22.88 2.58 10.81
C PHE A 536 24.19 2.57 11.60
N PRO A 537 25.31 2.11 10.97
CA PRO A 537 26.61 2.15 11.61
C PRO A 537 26.97 3.55 12.09
N GLY A 538 27.42 3.64 13.34
CA GLY A 538 27.83 4.88 13.97
C GLY A 538 26.71 5.67 14.66
N ASP A 539 25.49 5.17 14.66
CA ASP A 539 24.41 5.80 15.43
C ASP A 539 24.69 5.70 16.94
N GLU A 540 24.75 6.85 17.61
CA GLU A 540 24.92 6.92 19.06
C GLU A 540 23.64 6.56 19.84
N HIS A 541 22.48 6.84 19.23
CA HIS A 541 21.16 6.55 19.77
C HIS A 541 20.58 5.30 19.10
N ASN A 542 20.15 4.31 19.89
CA ASN A 542 19.57 3.07 19.40
C ASN A 542 18.17 2.84 19.97
N ALA A 543 17.14 3.15 19.18
CA ALA A 543 15.76 2.98 19.59
C ALA A 543 15.22 1.54 19.44
N PHE A 544 15.97 0.63 18.84
CA PHE A 544 15.58 -0.79 18.77
C PHE A 544 15.62 -1.47 20.15
N THR A 545 16.49 -1.02 21.03
CA THR A 545 16.67 -1.64 22.33
C THR A 545 16.06 -0.80 23.46
N LYS A 546 15.63 -1.47 24.53
CA LYS A 546 15.08 -0.81 25.71
C LYS A 546 16.09 0.14 26.37
N GLU A 547 17.34 -0.27 26.42
CA GLU A 547 18.45 0.45 27.02
C GLU A 547 18.85 1.67 26.19
N GLY A 548 18.71 1.60 24.88
CA GLY A 548 19.04 2.70 23.97
C GLY A 548 17.93 3.73 23.82
N ARG A 549 16.67 3.38 24.12
CA ARG A 549 15.56 4.36 24.11
C ARG A 549 15.71 5.38 25.23
N THR A 550 15.44 6.63 24.92
CA THR A 550 15.23 7.65 25.96
C THR A 550 14.04 7.29 26.86
N LYS A 551 13.96 7.88 28.03
CA LYS A 551 12.84 7.64 28.98
C LYS A 551 11.47 7.91 28.32
N THR A 552 11.36 8.95 27.52
CA THR A 552 10.11 9.34 26.84
C THR A 552 9.74 8.32 25.75
N GLU A 553 10.70 7.91 24.93
CA GLU A 553 10.51 6.89 23.90
C GLU A 553 10.09 5.55 24.53
N GLN A 554 10.79 5.12 25.59
CA GLN A 554 10.46 3.88 26.28
C GLN A 554 9.05 3.91 26.89
N GLN A 555 8.61 5.06 27.41
CA GLN A 555 7.26 5.22 27.93
C GLN A 555 6.21 5.13 26.82
N MET A 556 6.48 5.76 25.67
CA MET A 556 5.56 5.70 24.53
C MET A 556 5.53 4.32 23.89
N PHE A 557 6.69 3.73 23.61
CA PHE A 557 6.80 2.37 23.13
C PHE A 557 6.06 1.37 24.01
N GLY A 558 6.33 1.39 25.33
CA GLY A 558 5.68 0.47 26.25
C GLY A 558 4.17 0.70 26.44
N TRP A 559 3.69 1.94 26.22
CA TRP A 559 2.27 2.24 26.20
C TRP A 559 1.61 1.66 24.94
N LEU A 560 2.20 1.91 23.76
CA LEU A 560 1.68 1.44 22.49
C LEU A 560 1.77 -0.10 22.36
N SER A 561 2.89 -0.68 22.76
CA SER A 561 3.08 -2.14 22.75
C SER A 561 2.00 -2.86 23.57
N ARG A 562 1.67 -2.35 24.79
CA ARG A 562 0.56 -2.93 25.58
C ARG A 562 -0.79 -2.85 24.86
N LEU A 563 -1.06 -1.75 24.18
CA LEU A 563 -2.31 -1.58 23.43
C LEU A 563 -2.37 -2.51 22.21
N LEU A 564 -1.27 -2.67 21.51
CA LEU A 564 -1.16 -3.55 20.34
C LEU A 564 -1.31 -5.03 20.73
N HIS A 565 -0.61 -5.48 21.77
CA HIS A 565 -0.76 -6.86 22.25
C HIS A 565 -2.14 -7.16 22.80
N TRP A 566 -2.77 -6.20 23.50
CA TRP A 566 -4.16 -6.36 23.92
C TRP A 566 -5.13 -6.46 22.73
N ARG A 567 -4.86 -5.71 21.65
CA ARG A 567 -5.69 -5.74 20.45
C ARG A 567 -5.57 -7.07 19.68
N GLN A 568 -4.40 -7.70 19.71
CA GLN A 568 -4.21 -9.02 19.08
C GLN A 568 -5.19 -10.04 19.65
N GLY A 569 -5.98 -10.67 18.77
CA GLY A 569 -7.00 -11.65 19.17
C GLY A 569 -8.20 -11.09 19.92
N ASN A 570 -8.33 -9.77 20.09
CA ASN A 570 -9.49 -9.16 20.71
C ASN A 570 -10.67 -9.10 19.73
N GLU A 571 -11.57 -10.07 19.84
CA GLU A 571 -12.73 -10.20 18.96
C GLU A 571 -13.71 -9.04 19.08
N VAL A 572 -13.80 -8.38 20.24
CA VAL A 572 -14.65 -7.18 20.41
C VAL A 572 -14.21 -6.08 19.45
N ILE A 573 -12.89 -5.93 19.23
CA ILE A 573 -12.34 -4.95 18.30
C ILE A 573 -12.50 -5.39 16.84
N THR A 574 -12.31 -6.67 16.55
CA THR A 574 -12.30 -7.17 15.17
C THR A 574 -13.68 -7.49 14.63
N ARG A 575 -14.59 -8.02 15.47
CA ARG A 575 -15.93 -8.49 15.09
C ARG A 575 -17.07 -7.64 15.65
N GLY A 576 -16.83 -6.92 16.76
CA GLY A 576 -17.86 -6.17 17.46
C GLY A 576 -18.48 -5.04 16.63
N THR A 577 -19.73 -4.73 16.92
CA THR A 577 -20.39 -3.52 16.42
C THR A 577 -19.72 -2.27 16.97
N MET A 578 -19.96 -1.13 16.35
CA MET A 578 -19.48 0.16 16.85
C MET A 578 -20.65 1.09 17.11
N LYS A 579 -20.64 1.74 18.27
CA LYS A 579 -21.55 2.81 18.64
C LYS A 579 -20.74 4.01 19.09
N GLN A 580 -21.08 5.18 18.58
CA GLN A 580 -20.43 6.43 18.96
C GLN A 580 -21.45 7.41 19.55
N PHE A 581 -20.99 8.24 20.44
CA PHE A 581 -21.80 9.28 21.08
C PHE A 581 -21.33 10.66 20.64
N ILE A 582 -22.25 11.58 20.35
CA ILE A 582 -21.89 12.98 20.10
C ILE A 582 -21.06 13.48 21.28
N PRO A 583 -19.89 14.08 21.05
CA PRO A 583 -19.03 14.60 22.11
C PRO A 583 -19.81 15.53 23.07
N TYR A 584 -19.63 15.33 24.34
CA TYR A 584 -20.30 16.09 25.39
C TYR A 584 -19.27 16.67 26.37
N ASN A 585 -19.30 17.95 26.59
CA ASN A 585 -18.30 18.67 27.42
C ASN A 585 -16.84 18.36 26.99
N GLY A 586 -16.59 18.27 25.70
CA GLY A 586 -15.28 17.94 25.13
C GLY A 586 -14.84 16.48 25.29
N VAL A 587 -15.70 15.60 25.82
CA VAL A 587 -15.45 14.16 25.97
C VAL A 587 -16.10 13.41 24.82
N TYR A 588 -15.32 12.65 24.07
CA TYR A 588 -15.78 11.75 23.02
C TYR A 588 -15.74 10.30 23.49
N VAL A 589 -16.83 9.57 23.28
CA VAL A 589 -16.98 8.18 23.72
C VAL A 589 -17.41 7.32 22.56
N ILE A 590 -16.71 6.18 22.40
CA ILE A 590 -17.01 5.13 21.43
C ILE A 590 -17.10 3.79 22.17
N ALA A 591 -18.10 2.99 21.86
CA ALA A 591 -18.25 1.62 22.34
C ALA A 591 -18.06 0.63 21.18
N ARG A 592 -17.28 -0.42 21.43
CA ARG A 592 -17.29 -1.64 20.62
C ARG A 592 -17.95 -2.72 21.44
N GLN A 593 -18.91 -3.44 20.85
CA GLN A 593 -19.70 -4.44 21.56
C GLN A 593 -19.79 -5.71 20.73
N LEU A 594 -19.62 -6.85 21.40
CA LEU A 594 -19.77 -8.18 20.82
C LEU A 594 -20.68 -9.01 21.70
N ASP A 595 -21.77 -9.48 21.13
CA ASP A 595 -22.70 -10.39 21.80
C ASP A 595 -22.27 -11.83 21.54
N ASP A 596 -21.83 -12.50 22.59
CA ASP A 596 -21.45 -13.92 22.56
C ASP A 596 -22.48 -14.77 23.33
N ARG A 597 -22.70 -15.97 22.84
CA ARG A 597 -23.44 -16.97 23.62
C ARG A 597 -22.51 -17.56 24.68
N ALA A 598 -22.96 -17.57 25.93
CA ALA A 598 -22.21 -18.24 26.99
C ALA A 598 -22.10 -19.74 26.70
N LEU A 599 -20.88 -20.29 26.77
CA LEU A 599 -20.61 -21.71 26.45
C LEU A 599 -21.41 -22.68 27.29
N ASP A 600 -21.66 -22.33 28.55
CA ASP A 600 -22.37 -23.11 29.57
C ASP A 600 -23.88 -22.81 29.62
N GLN A 601 -24.32 -21.75 28.99
CA GLN A 601 -25.70 -21.32 28.90
C GLN A 601 -26.03 -20.81 27.48
N PRO A 602 -26.34 -21.72 26.54
CA PRO A 602 -26.49 -21.35 25.12
C PRO A 602 -27.59 -20.31 24.83
N ASN A 603 -28.54 -20.14 25.77
CA ASN A 603 -29.62 -19.15 25.67
C ASN A 603 -29.31 -17.85 26.40
N HIS A 604 -28.14 -17.71 27.03
CA HIS A 604 -27.71 -16.50 27.70
C HIS A 604 -26.68 -15.75 26.85
N LEU A 605 -27.04 -14.56 26.40
CA LEU A 605 -26.14 -13.66 25.70
C LEU A 605 -25.31 -12.86 26.70
N VAL A 606 -24.02 -12.90 26.53
CA VAL A 606 -23.07 -12.05 27.27
C VAL A 606 -22.54 -11.00 26.31
N THR A 607 -22.77 -9.75 26.62
CA THR A 607 -22.20 -8.63 25.82
C THR A 607 -20.87 -8.24 26.43
N ARG A 608 -19.79 -8.46 25.66
CA ARG A 608 -18.45 -7.91 25.96
C ARG A 608 -18.34 -6.51 25.36
N THR A 609 -17.86 -5.55 26.12
CA THR A 609 -17.77 -4.15 25.71
C THR A 609 -16.36 -3.59 25.89
N VAL A 610 -15.89 -2.86 24.90
CA VAL A 610 -14.73 -1.98 24.99
C VAL A 610 -15.21 -0.55 24.82
N LEU A 611 -14.96 0.29 25.82
CA LEU A 611 -15.33 1.69 25.83
C LEU A 611 -14.07 2.56 25.70
N THR A 612 -13.94 3.29 24.59
CA THR A 612 -12.86 4.26 24.38
C THR A 612 -13.37 5.64 24.72
N ILE A 613 -12.71 6.31 25.67
CA ILE A 613 -13.09 7.61 26.21
C ILE A 613 -11.93 8.58 26.01
N LEU A 614 -12.19 9.68 25.33
CA LEU A 614 -11.19 10.72 25.01
C LEU A 614 -11.63 12.07 25.58
N ASN A 615 -10.85 12.63 26.50
CA ASN A 615 -11.02 14.03 26.91
C ASN A 615 -10.23 14.92 25.93
N GLY A 616 -10.90 15.51 24.95
CA GLY A 616 -10.29 16.39 23.93
C GLY A 616 -9.87 17.77 24.46
N THR A 617 -10.08 18.07 25.75
CA THR A 617 -9.79 19.37 26.31
C THR A 617 -8.45 19.42 27.06
N THR A 618 -7.90 20.62 27.24
CA THR A 618 -6.72 20.89 28.06
C THR A 618 -7.06 21.04 29.55
N LYS A 619 -8.34 20.80 29.92
CA LYS A 619 -8.85 20.87 31.30
C LYS A 619 -9.35 19.50 31.75
N ALA A 620 -9.52 19.33 33.05
CA ALA A 620 -10.25 18.19 33.57
C ALA A 620 -11.72 18.22 33.09
N ALA A 621 -12.29 17.07 32.79
CA ALA A 621 -13.66 16.93 32.33
C ALA A 621 -14.39 15.83 33.10
N THR A 622 -15.70 15.97 33.20
CA THR A 622 -16.58 14.95 33.80
C THR A 622 -17.34 14.25 32.70
N MET A 623 -17.24 12.92 32.67
CA MET A 623 -18.10 12.07 31.85
C MET A 623 -19.30 11.60 32.68
N PRO A 624 -20.52 12.09 32.40
CA PRO A 624 -21.71 11.64 33.11
C PRO A 624 -22.08 10.22 32.65
N VAL A 625 -21.99 9.25 33.55
CA VAL A 625 -22.16 7.81 33.19
C VAL A 625 -23.58 7.52 32.71
N GLU A 626 -24.59 8.18 33.27
CA GLU A 626 -25.99 8.00 32.87
C GLU A 626 -26.23 8.23 31.37
N ARG A 627 -25.51 9.18 30.77
CA ARG A 627 -25.59 9.46 29.32
C ARG A 627 -25.24 8.24 28.46
N TYR A 628 -24.46 7.33 28.97
CA TYR A 628 -23.92 6.16 28.25
C TYR A 628 -24.54 4.85 28.76
N ALA A 629 -25.66 4.93 29.47
CA ALA A 629 -26.35 3.79 30.08
C ALA A 629 -26.69 2.69 29.07
N GLU A 630 -26.97 3.02 27.82
CA GLU A 630 -27.32 2.02 26.80
C GLU A 630 -26.15 1.06 26.44
N VAL A 631 -24.90 1.45 26.69
CA VAL A 631 -23.70 0.59 26.48
C VAL A 631 -23.10 0.12 27.80
N ILE A 632 -23.25 0.87 28.90
CA ILE A 632 -22.74 0.51 30.21
C ILE A 632 -23.69 -0.47 30.93
N GLY A 633 -25.01 -0.32 30.73
CA GLY A 633 -26.01 -1.17 31.37
C GLY A 633 -25.94 -1.13 32.89
N GLN A 634 -25.90 -2.29 33.50
CA GLN A 634 -25.78 -2.50 34.96
C GLN A 634 -24.31 -2.70 35.41
N THR A 635 -23.34 -2.45 34.50
CA THR A 635 -21.93 -2.66 34.81
C THR A 635 -21.44 -1.64 35.84
N ALA A 636 -21.03 -2.12 36.99
CA ALA A 636 -20.55 -1.27 38.09
C ALA A 636 -19.04 -0.95 37.96
N ARG A 637 -18.26 -1.80 37.25
CA ARG A 637 -16.81 -1.70 37.18
C ARG A 637 -16.27 -2.09 35.81
N ALA A 638 -15.32 -1.32 35.29
CA ALA A 638 -14.60 -1.65 34.06
C ALA A 638 -13.07 -1.53 34.29
N LYS A 639 -12.32 -2.36 33.61
CA LYS A 639 -10.85 -2.39 33.71
C LYS A 639 -10.24 -1.54 32.60
N ASP A 640 -9.41 -0.58 32.95
CA ASP A 640 -8.53 0.11 31.98
C ASP A 640 -7.42 -0.85 31.52
N ILE A 641 -7.40 -1.17 30.24
CA ILE A 641 -6.49 -2.17 29.66
C ILE A 641 -5.03 -1.72 29.68
N LEU A 642 -4.78 -0.43 29.75
CA LEU A 642 -3.43 0.16 29.72
C LEU A 642 -2.77 0.15 31.10
N THR A 643 -3.54 0.39 32.14
CA THR A 643 -3.03 0.51 33.52
C THR A 643 -3.42 -0.64 34.43
N GLY A 644 -4.39 -1.44 34.03
CA GLY A 644 -5.00 -2.50 34.85
C GLY A 644 -5.89 -1.98 35.97
N ARG A 645 -6.06 -0.65 36.08
CA ARG A 645 -6.88 -0.01 37.10
C ARG A 645 -8.36 -0.21 36.82
N TYR A 646 -9.15 -0.47 37.85
CA TYR A 646 -10.60 -0.50 37.75
C TYR A 646 -11.22 0.88 37.96
N TYR A 647 -12.19 1.19 37.12
CA TYR A 647 -13.03 2.37 37.21
C TYR A 647 -14.44 1.98 37.66
N ASP A 648 -15.01 2.78 38.54
CA ASP A 648 -16.37 2.62 39.07
C ASP A 648 -17.33 3.34 38.13
N LEU A 649 -18.16 2.56 37.42
CA LEU A 649 -19.15 3.06 36.46
C LEU A 649 -20.53 3.28 37.10
N SER A 650 -20.66 3.17 38.42
CA SER A 650 -21.89 3.56 39.14
C SER A 650 -21.99 5.07 39.39
N LYS A 651 -20.95 5.83 39.06
CA LYS A 651 -20.84 7.28 39.21
C LYS A 651 -20.02 7.93 38.11
N ASP A 652 -20.21 9.22 37.92
CA ASP A 652 -19.52 10.01 36.90
C ASP A 652 -17.99 9.89 36.99
N LEU A 653 -17.35 9.73 35.84
CA LEU A 653 -15.90 9.62 35.73
C LEU A 653 -15.27 10.99 35.63
N GLN A 654 -14.23 11.21 36.47
CA GLN A 654 -13.39 12.40 36.41
C GLN A 654 -12.19 12.10 35.51
N LEU A 655 -12.04 12.85 34.42
CA LEU A 655 -11.00 12.69 33.42
C LEU A 655 -9.96 13.81 33.57
N LYS A 656 -8.68 13.45 33.51
CA LYS A 656 -7.59 14.43 33.47
C LYS A 656 -7.55 15.14 32.10
N PRO A 657 -6.89 16.31 31.99
CA PRO A 657 -6.62 16.94 30.70
C PRO A 657 -6.03 15.95 29.68
N ARG A 658 -6.55 15.95 28.46
CA ARG A 658 -6.09 15.10 27.36
C ARG A 658 -6.01 13.59 27.69
N GLN A 659 -6.76 13.12 28.67
CA GLN A 659 -6.77 11.71 29.05
C GLN A 659 -7.50 10.87 28.03
N SER A 660 -6.89 9.73 27.65
CA SER A 660 -7.56 8.60 26.99
C SER A 660 -7.72 7.45 27.99
N LEU A 661 -8.88 6.79 27.98
CA LEU A 661 -9.14 5.54 28.69
C LEU A 661 -9.68 4.51 27.69
N ILE A 662 -9.27 3.27 27.84
CA ILE A 662 -9.83 2.13 27.12
C ILE A 662 -10.29 1.13 28.18
N LEU A 663 -11.58 1.09 28.40
CA LEU A 663 -12.21 0.29 29.44
C LEU A 663 -12.85 -0.96 28.87
N GLU A 664 -12.59 -2.10 29.48
CA GLU A 664 -13.12 -3.41 29.09
C GLU A 664 -13.99 -4.01 30.21
N TYR A 665 -15.15 -4.57 29.84
CA TYR A 665 -16.07 -5.24 30.74
C TYR A 665 -17.02 -6.20 30.02
#